data_77fad2c0b9cf79ef12ef936b9326287e
#
_entry.id   77fad2c0b9cf79ef12ef936b9326287e
#
_cell.length_a   1.000
_cell.length_b   1.000
_cell.length_c   1.000
_cell.angle_alpha   90.00
_cell.angle_beta   90.00
_cell.angle_gamma   90.00
#
_symmetry.space_group_name_H-M   'P 1'
#
loop_
_entity.id
_entity.type
_entity.pdbx_description
1 polymer ?
#
loop_
_entity_poly.entity_id
_entity_poly.type
_entity_poly.pdbx_seq_one_letter_code
_entity_poly.pdbx_strand_id
1 'polypeptide(L)'
;MRSTISGFGRSFLIVLAAAGCSSGGGGGSGGAGTSGTAGASGTTGAAGTTGSAGTSGGAGTTGASGTTGVAGATGVAGTTGAGGTTGVAGTGGAAGAAGRGGTTGTGGVAGTTGAGGQAGVGGRGGTTGAAGRGGTTGVAGTTGTAGTTGAAGSTAAVGVACTGTAPWVTTGTAAVNLTVNAGSRGAAWSRFYEGAVATDHANTILTTAYGRNIQGALKKGHDQAGFRYARFHGIFNDDIGVYSEPGGTPTYNWSRLDQVYDAVIAAGMRPFVEVSFTPRALATNTAQNLNSLWYNNMSPNISQPKDWTRWQTLMAEFVRHLESRYGAAEVRNNWYFEVWNEASWMYAPGPSAYNELYRNTVTGLLQGDAQLKVGGPADTGGNSPYAIPSLIDFARTNSLKLDFISFHRYGDDGGAMVSDANGMVSYHNTMIVDMLKTKTFTGELWNTEFGPSYMPHVARDNESSASFIAKLMHLIGTDATRAPPNGYGYWALSDLYEEIDTGTARAYREGNYGLLLKGDPAITESFDVPKPAFNAFRVLHLMGANQLPVTGGSTADSQVNAAATISADGQSVQVLVYNHVAGCAANSSTSSLVSLTVNGIPFASSGSLRVRHYMIDRTHSNSYQTWVTQGKPAAPSQAQWVSLRDTGELCSYSATQTATGGTWTVRYPQNVYGVSLFVLSP
;
A
#
# COMPACT_ATOMS: atom_id res chain seq x y z
N MET A 1 -8.38 -6.35 55.94
CA MET A 1 -7.07 -6.17 55.31
C MET A 1 -7.30 -5.66 53.91
N ARG A 2 -6.89 -4.44 53.68
CA ARG A 2 -7.02 -3.80 52.37
C ARG A 2 -5.82 -4.17 51.51
N SER A 3 -6.05 -4.64 50.34
CA SER A 3 -5.02 -4.80 49.30
C SER A 3 -5.38 -3.89 48.15
N THR A 4 -4.62 -2.85 48.02
CA THR A 4 -4.68 -1.90 46.92
C THR A 4 -4.03 -2.51 45.69
N ILE A 5 -4.79 -2.55 44.62
CA ILE A 5 -4.25 -2.87 43.31
C ILE A 5 -3.98 -1.53 42.61
N SER A 6 -2.72 -1.21 42.49
CA SER A 6 -2.30 -0.04 41.73
C SER A 6 -2.34 -0.39 40.23
N GLY A 7 -3.13 0.36 39.49
CA GLY A 7 -3.18 0.28 38.05
C GLY A 7 -1.91 0.83 37.40
N PHE A 8 -1.34 0.05 36.56
CA PHE A 8 -0.26 0.50 35.66
C PHE A 8 -0.87 1.16 34.44
N GLY A 9 -0.98 2.47 34.53
CA GLY A 9 -1.14 3.30 33.34
C GLY A 9 0.21 3.44 32.66
N ARG A 10 0.41 2.78 31.54
CA ARG A 10 1.59 3.02 30.73
C ARG A 10 1.31 4.19 29.81
N SER A 11 1.82 5.34 30.21
CA SER A 11 1.99 6.47 29.30
C SER A 11 3.08 6.10 28.30
N PHE A 12 2.72 5.99 27.03
CA PHE A 12 3.71 5.90 25.97
C PHE A 12 4.34 7.26 25.82
N LEU A 13 5.55 7.39 26.32
CA LEU A 13 6.41 8.52 26.00
C LEU A 13 7.00 8.26 24.62
N ILE A 14 6.52 8.98 23.62
CA ILE A 14 7.09 8.93 22.27
C ILE A 14 8.41 9.68 22.33
N VAL A 15 9.50 8.96 22.39
CA VAL A 15 10.82 9.52 22.16
C VAL A 15 11.01 9.53 20.64
N LEU A 16 10.89 10.70 20.04
CA LEU A 16 11.29 10.91 18.67
C LEU A 16 12.81 10.80 18.57
N ALA A 17 13.29 9.61 18.25
CA ALA A 17 14.62 9.45 17.73
C ALA A 17 14.52 9.64 16.23
N ALA A 18 14.64 10.89 15.79
CA ALA A 18 14.73 11.21 14.39
C ALA A 18 16.13 10.85 13.89
N ALA A 19 16.30 9.58 13.50
CA ALA A 19 17.42 9.21 12.66
C ALA A 19 17.02 9.58 11.23
N GLY A 20 17.17 10.85 10.90
CA GLY A 20 16.79 11.36 9.60
C GLY A 20 17.73 10.87 8.52
N CYS A 21 17.17 10.35 7.44
CA CYS A 21 17.85 10.22 6.17
C CYS A 21 18.00 11.62 5.57
N SER A 22 19.10 12.32 5.85
CA SER A 22 19.35 13.57 5.18
C SER A 22 20.00 13.30 3.82
N SER A 23 19.43 13.84 2.78
CA SER A 23 20.05 13.89 1.46
C SER A 23 21.27 14.77 1.52
N GLY A 24 22.47 14.18 1.50
CA GLY A 24 23.71 14.90 1.46
C GLY A 24 23.89 15.60 0.12
N GLY A 25 23.69 16.89 0.11
CA GLY A 25 24.16 17.74 -0.97
C GLY A 25 25.62 18.06 -0.67
N GLY A 26 26.53 17.59 -1.49
CA GLY A 26 27.96 17.85 -1.34
C GLY A 26 28.31 19.30 -1.64
N GLY A 27 29.26 19.80 -0.89
CA GLY A 27 29.91 20.98 -1.31
C GLY A 27 30.59 21.72 -0.21
N GLY A 28 31.93 21.75 -0.24
CA GLY A 28 32.70 22.87 0.18
C GLY A 28 33.22 22.86 1.61
N SER A 29 34.49 22.58 1.67
CA SER A 29 35.37 22.75 2.81
C SER A 29 35.40 24.18 3.34
N GLY A 30 35.41 24.34 4.65
CA GLY A 30 35.68 25.62 5.26
C GLY A 30 35.66 25.59 6.77
N GLY A 31 36.80 25.65 7.34
CA GLY A 31 37.19 26.31 8.54
C GLY A 31 36.46 26.04 9.87
N ALA A 32 37.21 25.49 10.78
CA ALA A 32 36.85 25.36 12.17
C ALA A 32 36.63 26.70 12.82
N GLY A 33 35.47 26.91 13.36
CA GLY A 33 35.17 28.02 14.25
C GLY A 33 34.95 27.50 15.65
N THR A 34 35.54 28.19 16.59
CA THR A 34 35.52 27.86 18.00
C THR A 34 34.12 28.01 18.61
N SER A 35 33.93 27.22 19.64
CA SER A 35 32.77 27.16 20.47
C SER A 35 32.26 28.50 20.96
N GLY A 36 31.04 28.79 20.64
CA GLY A 36 30.27 29.80 21.30
C GLY A 36 29.32 29.17 22.32
N THR A 37 29.33 29.77 23.47
CA THR A 37 28.42 29.39 24.55
C THR A 37 26.98 29.58 24.11
N ALA A 38 26.18 28.63 24.43
CA ALA A 38 24.76 28.72 24.21
C ALA A 38 24.19 29.91 24.96
N GLY A 39 23.73 30.86 24.26
CA GLY A 39 22.94 31.91 24.82
C GLY A 39 21.59 31.40 25.21
N ALA A 40 21.19 31.79 26.36
CA ALA A 40 19.86 31.51 26.83
C ALA A 40 18.86 32.01 25.81
N SER A 41 17.99 31.22 25.54
CA SER A 41 16.95 31.48 24.62
C SER A 41 16.19 32.70 24.94
N GLY A 42 16.23 33.46 24.16
CA GLY A 42 15.28 34.48 24.09
C GLY A 42 13.99 33.93 23.64
N THR A 43 13.25 33.91 24.52
CA THR A 43 12.04 33.52 24.23
C THR A 43 11.35 34.40 23.42
N THR A 44 10.45 34.52 23.41
CA THR A 44 9.66 35.42 22.84
C THR A 44 10.01 35.81 21.58
N GLY A 45 10.21 35.31 21.02
CA GLY A 45 10.25 35.79 19.82
C GLY A 45 9.03 35.99 19.31
N ALA A 46 8.69 36.61 19.35
CA ALA A 46 7.81 36.78 18.86
C ALA A 46 7.61 36.68 17.64
N ALA A 47 7.15 36.58 17.58
CA ALA A 47 6.75 36.51 16.58
C ALA A 47 6.94 37.29 15.61
N GLY A 48 7.15 37.40 15.37
CA GLY A 48 7.22 37.86 14.71
C GLY A 48 7.06 38.01 13.95
N THR A 49 7.04 38.17 14.13
CA THR A 49 6.74 38.29 13.61
C THR A 49 6.60 38.94 12.95
N THR A 50 6.61 39.52 12.82
CA THR A 50 6.26 40.04 12.11
C THR A 50 6.61 40.01 11.05
N GLY A 51 6.64 39.90 10.72
CA GLY A 51 6.64 39.82 9.89
C GLY A 51 6.35 39.64 9.25
N SER A 52 6.24 39.96 9.03
CA SER A 52 5.65 39.88 8.46
C SER A 52 5.04 39.92 8.25
N ALA A 53 4.87 40.38 8.63
CA ALA A 53 4.00 40.50 8.47
C ALA A 53 4.05 40.98 8.02
N GLY A 54 4.54 41.08 7.93
CA GLY A 54 4.24 41.25 7.66
C GLY A 54 4.52 41.74 7.30
N THR A 55 4.99 42.26 7.20
CA THR A 55 4.75 42.68 7.02
C THR A 55 4.40 42.73 6.49
N SER A 56 4.38 42.88 6.75
CA SER A 56 3.71 42.69 6.78
C SER A 56 3.48 42.10 6.66
N GLY A 57 3.62 41.64 7.04
CA GLY A 57 3.09 40.87 7.10
C GLY A 57 2.66 40.47 7.21
N GLY A 58 2.69 40.32 7.26
CA GLY A 58 2.00 39.60 7.42
C GLY A 58 1.51 39.35 7.93
N ALA A 59 1.34 39.37 8.39
CA ALA A 59 0.58 38.87 8.89
C ALA A 59 0.34 38.46 9.29
N GLY A 60 0.80 38.40 9.71
CA GLY A 60 0.52 37.85 10.18
C GLY A 60 0.27 37.77 10.68
N THR A 61 0.25 37.83 11.07
CA THR A 61 -0.20 37.58 11.53
C THR A 61 -0.56 37.76 11.94
N THR A 62 -0.30 38.26 12.34
CA THR A 62 -0.80 38.27 12.71
C THR A 62 -0.99 38.17 12.83
N GLY A 63 -0.33 38.46 13.10
CA GLY A 63 -0.73 38.05 13.17
C GLY A 63 -1.12 38.22 13.18
N ALA A 64 -0.86 38.50 13.51
CA ALA A 64 -1.49 38.42 13.40
C ALA A 64 -1.88 38.68 13.08
N SER A 65 -1.80 39.07 13.24
CA SER A 65 -2.29 39.08 12.73
C SER A 65 -2.20 39.55 12.28
N GLY A 66 -1.70 40.13 12.47
CA GLY A 66 -1.91 40.17 11.91
C GLY A 66 -1.86 40.77 11.43
N THR A 67 -1.58 41.29 11.60
CA THR A 67 -1.84 41.58 10.98
C THR A 67 -1.80 42.06 10.21
N THR A 68 -1.52 42.59 10.26
CA THR A 68 -1.76 42.62 9.38
C THR A 68 -1.65 42.63 8.61
N GLY A 69 -1.43 43.02 8.59
CA GLY A 69 -1.80 42.49 7.80
C GLY A 69 -1.87 42.75 7.04
N VAL A 70 -1.48 42.93 6.72
CA VAL A 70 -1.98 42.62 5.88
C VAL A 70 -2.06 42.62 5.46
N ALA A 71 -1.99 42.99 5.63
CA ALA A 71 -2.53 42.55 5.22
C ALA A 71 -2.36 42.89 4.57
N GLY A 72 -1.84 43.05 4.44
CA GLY A 72 -2.27 42.87 4.02
C GLY A 72 -2.23 43.33 3.61
N ALA A 73 -1.71 43.77 3.43
CA ALA A 73 -2.25 43.74 3.12
C ALA A 73 -2.42 43.65 2.81
N THR A 74 -2.15 43.72 2.83
CA THR A 74 -2.85 43.17 2.69
C THR A 74 -2.85 42.51 2.76
N GLY A 75 -2.51 42.46 2.99
CA GLY A 75 -3.09 41.56 3.19
C GLY A 75 -3.43 41.27 3.24
N VAL A 76 -3.17 40.92 3.06
CA VAL A 76 -3.95 40.26 3.16
C VAL A 76 -4.11 39.93 3.61
N ALA A 77 -3.95 40.23 3.87
CA ALA A 77 -4.60 39.74 4.31
C ALA A 77 -4.65 39.57 4.60
N GLY A 78 -4.20 39.77 4.58
CA GLY A 78 -4.73 39.36 4.93
C GLY A 78 -4.92 39.39 5.24
N THR A 79 -4.77 39.44 5.26
CA THR A 79 -5.33 39.32 5.40
C THR A 79 -5.53 39.26 5.69
N THR A 80 -5.16 39.58 5.71
CA THR A 80 -5.67 39.43 5.81
C THR A 80 -5.66 39.18 6.10
N GLY A 81 -5.30 39.48 6.10
CA GLY A 81 -5.67 39.12 6.24
C GLY A 81 -5.93 39.02 6.53
N ALA A 82 -5.63 39.26 6.85
CA ALA A 82 -6.27 39.04 6.97
C ALA A 82 -6.51 38.95 7.18
N GLY A 83 -6.25 39.20 7.29
CA GLY A 83 -7.06 38.88 7.32
C GLY A 83 -7.19 39.13 7.44
N GLY A 84 -6.91 39.62 7.43
CA GLY A 84 -7.47 39.64 7.52
C GLY A 84 -7.76 40.05 7.42
N THR A 85 -7.66 40.22 7.52
CA THR A 85 -8.34 40.51 7.37
C THR A 85 -8.71 40.87 6.95
N THR A 86 -8.41 40.95 6.96
CA THR A 86 -9.04 41.18 6.48
C THR A 86 -9.25 41.11 5.90
N GLY A 87 -9.09 40.96 5.93
CA GLY A 87 -9.69 40.55 5.37
C GLY A 87 -10.05 40.76 4.80
N VAL A 88 -9.86 40.85 4.69
CA VAL A 88 -10.41 40.94 4.17
C VAL A 88 -10.84 40.72 3.65
N ALA A 89 -10.58 40.56 3.78
CA ALA A 89 -11.21 40.34 3.33
C ALA A 89 -11.77 40.45 2.99
N GLY A 90 -11.75 40.10 3.02
CA GLY A 90 -12.57 39.91 2.78
C GLY A 90 -13.27 40.44 2.15
N THR A 91 -13.26 40.93 2.46
CA THR A 91 -13.97 41.67 1.93
C THR A 91 -14.47 41.22 0.87
N GLY A 92 -14.01 41.16 0.57
CA GLY A 92 -14.46 40.81 -0.44
C GLY A 92 -15.43 39.88 -0.53
N GLY A 93 -15.68 39.50 0.38
CA GLY A 93 -16.59 38.54 0.41
C GLY A 93 -17.46 38.50 -0.68
N ALA A 94 -17.68 39.47 -0.90
CA ALA A 94 -18.42 39.54 -1.95
C ALA A 94 -18.30 38.46 -2.85
N ALA A 95 -17.25 38.07 -2.82
CA ALA A 95 -17.10 37.01 -3.71
C ALA A 95 -18.30 36.15 -3.64
N GLY A 96 -18.79 36.11 -2.53
CA GLY A 96 -19.91 35.27 -2.42
C GLY A 96 -20.88 35.52 -3.50
N ALA A 97 -20.94 36.68 -3.75
CA ALA A 97 -21.88 36.99 -4.73
C ALA A 97 -21.62 36.23 -5.96
N ALA A 98 -20.48 36.01 -6.08
CA ALA A 98 -20.20 35.31 -7.29
C ALA A 98 -21.00 34.07 -7.32
N GLY A 99 -21.16 33.60 -6.22
CA GLY A 99 -21.93 32.42 -6.20
C GLY A 99 -23.18 32.59 -6.98
N ARG A 100 -23.63 33.81 -6.98
CA ARG A 100 -24.75 33.91 -7.66
C ARG A 100 -24.56 33.71 -9.02
N GLY A 101 -23.48 33.99 -9.45
CA GLY A 101 -23.26 33.66 -10.81
C GLY A 101 -23.68 32.26 -11.06
N GLY A 102 -23.65 31.53 -10.04
CA GLY A 102 -24.04 30.19 -10.23
C GLY A 102 -25.41 30.03 -10.77
N THR A 103 -26.22 30.93 -10.38
CA THR A 103 -27.56 30.77 -10.85
C THR A 103 -27.59 30.80 -12.30
N THR A 104 -26.69 31.46 -12.72
CA THR A 104 -26.70 31.46 -14.11
C THR A 104 -26.58 30.08 -14.57
N GLY A 105 -26.29 29.30 -13.71
CA GLY A 105 -26.39 27.96 -14.08
C GLY A 105 -27.69 27.72 -14.80
N THR A 106 -28.57 28.55 -14.55
CA THR A 106 -29.71 28.48 -15.38
C THR A 106 -29.33 28.42 -16.79
N GLY A 107 -28.25 28.96 -17.03
CA GLY A 107 -27.82 28.73 -18.37
C GLY A 107 -27.91 27.28 -18.76
N GLY A 108 -27.88 26.50 -17.79
CA GLY A 108 -28.07 25.11 -18.06
C GLY A 108 -29.37 24.82 -18.74
N VAL A 109 -30.27 25.64 -18.45
CA VAL A 109 -31.51 25.44 -19.10
C VAL A 109 -31.35 25.47 -20.57
N ALA A 110 -30.46 26.21 -20.98
CA ALA A 110 -30.26 26.23 -22.39
C ALA A 110 -30.06 24.87 -22.95
N GLY A 111 -29.60 24.03 -22.14
CA GLY A 111 -29.42 22.70 -22.61
C GLY A 111 -30.69 22.05 -23.10
N THR A 112 -31.76 22.56 -22.64
CA THR A 112 -33.00 21.93 -23.06
C THR A 112 -33.24 22.13 -24.49
N THR A 113 -32.67 23.12 -24.94
CA THR A 113 -32.86 23.26 -26.36
C THR A 113 -32.24 22.14 -27.11
N GLY A 114 -31.48 21.44 -26.44
CA GLY A 114 -31.03 20.25 -27.08
C GLY A 114 -32.17 19.43 -27.62
N ALA A 115 -33.32 19.75 -27.17
CA ALA A 115 -34.46 19.10 -27.71
C ALA A 115 -34.52 19.23 -29.20
N GLY A 116 -33.92 20.25 -29.63
CA GLY A 116 -33.92 20.35 -31.07
C GLY A 116 -33.35 19.14 -31.78
N GLY A 117 -32.71 18.39 -31.06
CA GLY A 117 -32.19 17.17 -31.64
C GLY A 117 -33.22 16.19 -32.09
N GLN A 118 -34.53 16.60 -32.07
CA GLN A 118 -35.42 15.66 -32.47
C GLN A 118 -35.61 15.52 -33.93
N ALA A 119 -34.88 16.13 -34.61
CA ALA A 119 -35.02 15.95 -36.04
C ALA A 119 -34.67 14.54 -36.51
N GLY A 120 -34.25 13.76 -35.66
CA GLY A 120 -33.98 12.41 -36.06
C GLY A 120 -35.23 11.61 -36.37
N VAL A 121 -35.83 11.95 -37.43
CA VAL A 121 -36.95 11.17 -37.95
C VAL A 121 -36.41 10.10 -38.81
N GLY A 122 -36.96 9.01 -38.67
CA GLY A 122 -36.69 8.04 -39.70
C GLY A 122 -36.28 6.69 -39.21
N GLY A 123 -36.32 6.50 -37.98
CA GLY A 123 -36.18 5.17 -37.47
C GLY A 123 -37.45 4.38 -37.66
N ARG A 124 -37.58 3.69 -38.80
CA ARG A 124 -38.71 2.84 -38.94
C ARG A 124 -38.40 1.48 -38.44
N GLY A 125 -39.31 0.90 -37.80
CA GLY A 125 -39.23 -0.52 -37.59
C GLY A 125 -38.70 -0.94 -36.25
N GLY A 126 -39.24 -0.42 -35.22
CA GLY A 126 -39.13 -1.07 -33.96
C GLY A 126 -40.17 -2.16 -33.88
N THR A 127 -39.79 -3.35 -34.14
CA THR A 127 -40.64 -4.45 -33.75
C THR A 127 -40.54 -4.57 -32.26
N THR A 128 -41.59 -4.97 -31.68
CA THR A 128 -41.72 -5.26 -30.25
C THR A 128 -40.48 -5.95 -29.73
N GLY A 129 -39.70 -5.21 -29.04
CA GLY A 129 -38.67 -5.83 -28.25
C GLY A 129 -39.34 -6.55 -27.12
N ALA A 130 -39.33 -7.84 -27.17
CA ALA A 130 -39.63 -8.61 -26.00
C ALA A 130 -38.73 -8.12 -24.92
N ALA A 131 -39.27 -7.94 -23.75
CA ALA A 131 -38.50 -7.62 -22.58
C ALA A 131 -37.28 -8.50 -22.59
N GLY A 132 -36.15 -7.90 -22.74
CA GLY A 132 -34.92 -8.61 -22.67
C GLY A 132 -34.83 -9.23 -21.30
N ARG A 133 -35.05 -10.48 -21.26
CA ARG A 133 -34.51 -11.23 -20.20
C ARG A 133 -33.05 -11.21 -20.47
N GLY A 134 -32.45 -10.24 -19.93
CA GLY A 134 -31.01 -10.17 -19.95
C GLY A 134 -30.42 -11.00 -18.84
N GLY A 135 -30.91 -12.13 -18.70
CA GLY A 135 -30.16 -13.11 -17.97
C GLY A 135 -29.29 -13.84 -18.96
N THR A 136 -28.24 -13.26 -19.36
CA THR A 136 -27.19 -14.11 -19.84
C THR A 136 -26.76 -14.86 -18.61
N THR A 137 -27.03 -16.09 -18.61
CA THR A 137 -26.31 -17.01 -17.78
C THR A 137 -24.87 -16.68 -17.96
N GLY A 138 -24.30 -15.99 -16.98
CA GLY A 138 -22.88 -15.99 -16.85
C GLY A 138 -22.49 -17.44 -16.89
N VAL A 139 -21.74 -17.81 -17.87
CA VAL A 139 -21.13 -19.11 -17.90
C VAL A 139 -20.45 -19.21 -16.57
N ALA A 140 -20.91 -20.15 -15.75
CA ALA A 140 -20.25 -20.44 -14.49
C ALA A 140 -18.79 -20.55 -14.83
N GLY A 141 -18.01 -19.67 -14.26
CA GLY A 141 -16.57 -19.76 -14.42
C GLY A 141 -16.19 -21.17 -14.04
N THR A 142 -15.63 -21.85 -14.99
CA THR A 142 -15.02 -23.13 -14.76
C THR A 142 -14.19 -22.96 -13.49
N THR A 143 -14.34 -23.90 -12.62
CA THR A 143 -13.62 -24.01 -11.37
C THR A 143 -12.24 -23.41 -11.54
N GLY A 144 -12.04 -22.22 -11.02
CA GLY A 144 -10.73 -21.64 -10.92
C GLY A 144 -9.96 -22.51 -9.96
N THR A 145 -9.14 -23.35 -10.50
CA THR A 145 -8.12 -24.00 -9.72
C THR A 145 -7.31 -22.86 -9.11
N ALA A 146 -7.20 -22.90 -7.80
CA ALA A 146 -6.48 -21.91 -7.04
C ALA A 146 -5.16 -21.59 -7.74
N GLY A 147 -5.02 -20.32 -8.11
CA GLY A 147 -3.73 -19.77 -8.49
C GLY A 147 -3.04 -20.46 -9.64
N THR A 148 -3.75 -20.86 -10.65
CA THR A 148 -3.08 -21.24 -11.86
C THR A 148 -2.68 -19.99 -12.60
N THR A 149 -1.38 -19.77 -12.56
CA THR A 149 -0.69 -19.22 -13.69
C THR A 149 -1.26 -17.90 -14.19
N GLY A 150 -0.86 -16.84 -13.53
CA GLY A 150 -0.66 -15.64 -14.31
C GLY A 150 0.14 -16.10 -15.51
N ALA A 151 -0.38 -15.91 -16.69
CA ALA A 151 0.32 -16.26 -17.91
C ALA A 151 1.58 -15.41 -17.94
N ALA A 152 2.64 -15.94 -17.37
CA ALA A 152 3.95 -15.41 -17.63
C ALA A 152 4.24 -15.74 -19.07
N GLY A 153 4.02 -14.79 -19.93
CA GLY A 153 4.20 -15.02 -21.36
C GLY A 153 3.75 -13.88 -22.22
N SER A 154 3.27 -12.78 -21.64
CA SER A 154 3.11 -11.59 -22.45
C SER A 154 4.48 -11.10 -22.88
N THR A 155 4.80 -11.22 -24.15
CA THR A 155 5.98 -10.61 -24.77
C THR A 155 5.85 -9.09 -24.86
N ALA A 156 4.72 -8.54 -24.44
CA ALA A 156 4.53 -7.11 -24.37
C ALA A 156 5.44 -6.50 -23.32
N ALA A 157 6.10 -5.43 -23.66
CA ALA A 157 6.95 -4.70 -22.72
C ALA A 157 6.09 -4.08 -21.64
N VAL A 158 6.33 -4.46 -20.40
CA VAL A 158 5.75 -3.79 -19.25
C VAL A 158 6.61 -2.54 -18.97
N GLY A 159 5.96 -1.38 -18.86
CA GLY A 159 6.69 -0.13 -18.60
C GLY A 159 7.15 0.60 -19.86
N VAL A 160 8.14 1.46 -19.69
CA VAL A 160 8.65 2.36 -20.74
C VAL A 160 10.13 2.09 -21.02
N ALA A 161 10.67 2.72 -22.06
CA ALA A 161 12.11 2.68 -22.31
C ALA A 161 12.84 3.60 -21.32
N CYS A 162 13.92 3.14 -20.73
CA CYS A 162 14.81 4.02 -19.99
C CYS A 162 15.50 5.00 -20.94
N THR A 163 15.79 6.18 -20.44
CA THR A 163 16.55 7.18 -21.21
C THR A 163 18.05 6.86 -21.19
N GLY A 164 18.74 7.23 -22.27
CA GLY A 164 20.18 7.02 -22.39
C GLY A 164 20.57 5.61 -22.79
N THR A 165 21.79 5.23 -22.50
CA THR A 165 22.36 3.93 -22.85
C THR A 165 22.34 2.99 -21.66
N ALA A 166 22.18 1.70 -21.95
CA ALA A 166 22.23 0.68 -20.92
C ALA A 166 23.58 0.75 -20.16
N PRO A 167 23.56 0.60 -18.84
CA PRO A 167 24.78 0.75 -18.02
C PRO A 167 25.68 -0.49 -18.09
N TRP A 168 25.66 -1.22 -19.17
CA TRP A 168 26.47 -2.41 -19.34
C TRP A 168 27.91 -2.07 -19.72
N VAL A 169 28.85 -2.73 -19.05
CA VAL A 169 30.28 -2.47 -19.29
C VAL A 169 30.99 -3.73 -19.74
N THR A 170 32.04 -3.55 -20.51
CA THR A 170 32.85 -4.66 -21.03
C THR A 170 34.12 -4.92 -20.23
N THR A 171 34.51 -3.97 -19.38
CA THR A 171 35.77 -4.00 -18.63
C THR A 171 35.53 -3.79 -17.14
N GLY A 172 36.57 -4.00 -16.36
CA GLY A 172 36.56 -3.86 -14.92
C GLY A 172 36.48 -5.22 -14.19
N THR A 173 37.07 -5.25 -13.00
CA THR A 173 37.01 -6.43 -12.15
C THR A 173 35.72 -6.42 -11.36
N ALA A 174 34.87 -7.41 -11.56
CA ALA A 174 33.62 -7.52 -10.84
C ALA A 174 33.87 -7.75 -9.34
N ALA A 175 33.19 -6.96 -8.53
CA ALA A 175 33.20 -7.13 -7.07
C ALA A 175 32.30 -8.31 -6.65
N VAL A 176 31.27 -8.60 -7.45
CA VAL A 176 30.30 -9.68 -7.19
C VAL A 176 30.10 -10.49 -8.47
N ASN A 177 30.23 -11.80 -8.36
CA ASN A 177 29.94 -12.70 -9.47
C ASN A 177 28.71 -13.53 -9.14
N LEU A 178 27.71 -13.46 -10.00
CA LEU A 178 26.47 -14.21 -9.91
C LEU A 178 26.37 -15.18 -11.08
N THR A 179 26.05 -16.43 -10.81
CA THR A 179 25.88 -17.44 -11.84
C THR A 179 24.53 -18.12 -11.69
N VAL A 180 23.77 -18.15 -12.78
CA VAL A 180 22.47 -18.81 -12.89
C VAL A 180 22.60 -20.03 -13.79
N ASN A 181 22.02 -21.15 -13.38
CA ASN A 181 21.93 -22.36 -14.22
C ASN A 181 20.52 -22.51 -14.77
N ALA A 182 20.28 -22.03 -15.99
CA ALA A 182 18.98 -22.07 -16.65
C ALA A 182 18.62 -23.49 -17.16
N GLY A 183 19.57 -24.41 -17.21
CA GLY A 183 19.34 -25.81 -17.57
C GLY A 183 18.73 -26.64 -16.45
N SER A 184 18.68 -26.14 -15.23
CA SER A 184 18.21 -26.91 -14.06
C SER A 184 16.97 -26.24 -13.45
N ARG A 185 15.78 -26.73 -13.79
CA ARG A 185 14.54 -26.23 -13.18
C ARG A 185 14.40 -26.74 -11.76
N GLY A 186 14.15 -25.82 -10.84
CA GLY A 186 13.86 -26.09 -9.45
C GLY A 186 12.35 -26.13 -9.16
N ALA A 187 12.02 -25.85 -7.90
CA ALA A 187 10.64 -25.78 -7.41
C ALA A 187 9.86 -24.67 -8.12
N ALA A 188 8.54 -24.69 -7.95
CA ALA A 188 7.69 -23.61 -8.40
C ALA A 188 8.08 -22.31 -7.68
N TRP A 189 8.06 -21.20 -8.42
CA TRP A 189 8.24 -19.89 -7.84
C TRP A 189 6.94 -19.45 -7.14
N SER A 190 7.03 -19.22 -5.84
CA SER A 190 5.86 -18.78 -5.07
C SER A 190 5.59 -17.31 -5.29
N ARG A 191 4.32 -16.99 -5.57
CA ARG A 191 3.84 -15.62 -5.79
C ARG A 191 3.04 -15.11 -4.59
N PHE A 192 3.40 -15.49 -3.39
CA PHE A 192 2.73 -15.08 -2.17
C PHE A 192 2.68 -13.54 -2.00
N TYR A 193 3.64 -12.83 -2.56
CA TYR A 193 3.68 -11.36 -2.56
C TYR A 193 2.58 -10.71 -3.42
N GLU A 194 1.90 -11.47 -4.26
CA GLU A 194 0.69 -11.05 -4.98
C GLU A 194 -0.57 -11.32 -4.14
N GLY A 195 -0.41 -11.77 -2.90
CA GLY A 195 -1.50 -12.18 -2.02
C GLY A 195 -2.50 -11.08 -1.81
N ALA A 196 -2.08 -10.01 -1.18
CA ALA A 196 -2.97 -8.92 -0.82
C ALA A 196 -2.29 -7.57 -0.93
N VAL A 197 -3.10 -6.52 -0.96
CA VAL A 197 -2.66 -5.16 -0.71
C VAL A 197 -3.70 -4.49 0.20
N ALA A 198 -3.23 -3.73 1.17
CA ALA A 198 -4.09 -2.98 2.05
C ALA A 198 -4.42 -1.61 1.47
N THR A 199 -5.58 -1.07 1.79
CA THR A 199 -6.11 0.12 1.12
C THR A 199 -6.73 1.14 2.08
N ASP A 200 -6.15 1.29 3.28
CA ASP A 200 -6.67 2.21 4.29
C ASP A 200 -8.04 1.74 4.81
N HIS A 201 -9.13 2.49 4.64
CA HIS A 201 -10.44 2.03 5.07
C HIS A 201 -11.48 1.98 3.94
N ALA A 202 -12.61 1.35 4.22
CA ALA A 202 -13.62 1.03 3.22
C ALA A 202 -14.09 2.24 2.41
N ASN A 203 -14.26 3.40 3.05
CA ASN A 203 -14.79 4.58 2.39
C ASN A 203 -13.85 5.18 1.34
N THR A 204 -12.52 5.00 1.45
CA THR A 204 -11.55 5.49 0.47
C THR A 204 -11.74 4.86 -0.91
N ILE A 205 -12.36 3.68 -0.96
CA ILE A 205 -12.70 3.01 -2.21
C ILE A 205 -13.81 3.77 -2.95
N LEU A 206 -14.73 4.40 -2.23
CA LEU A 206 -15.87 5.11 -2.82
C LEU A 206 -15.59 6.59 -3.03
N THR A 207 -15.11 7.23 -1.99
CA THR A 207 -14.82 8.67 -2.00
C THR A 207 -13.98 9.03 -0.79
N THR A 208 -13.15 10.04 -0.93
CA THR A 208 -12.39 10.62 0.16
C THR A 208 -12.86 12.04 0.43
N ALA A 209 -12.35 12.62 1.50
CA ALA A 209 -12.56 14.05 1.80
C ALA A 209 -12.13 14.95 0.63
N TYR A 210 -11.34 14.44 -0.30
CA TYR A 210 -10.83 15.15 -1.47
C TYR A 210 -11.66 14.94 -2.74
N GLY A 211 -12.78 14.24 -2.65
CA GLY A 211 -13.62 13.95 -3.81
C GLY A 211 -12.99 12.95 -4.77
N ARG A 212 -12.06 12.11 -4.31
CA ARG A 212 -11.40 11.07 -5.09
C ARG A 212 -11.60 9.71 -4.44
N ASN A 213 -11.36 8.67 -5.20
CA ASN A 213 -11.34 7.29 -4.73
C ASN A 213 -10.10 6.55 -5.27
N ILE A 214 -9.88 5.34 -4.75
CA ILE A 214 -8.73 4.52 -5.11
C ILE A 214 -9.08 3.41 -6.11
N GLN A 215 -10.20 3.47 -6.81
CA GLN A 215 -10.60 2.39 -7.75
C GLN A 215 -9.62 2.21 -8.89
N GLY A 216 -9.07 3.31 -9.43
CA GLY A 216 -8.01 3.27 -10.43
C GLY A 216 -6.74 2.61 -9.91
N ALA A 217 -6.38 2.92 -8.66
CA ALA A 217 -5.23 2.32 -8.00
C ALA A 217 -5.42 0.81 -7.78
N LEU A 218 -6.61 0.37 -7.37
CA LEU A 218 -6.94 -1.06 -7.24
C LEU A 218 -6.72 -1.78 -8.57
N LYS A 219 -7.30 -1.23 -9.64
CA LYS A 219 -7.15 -1.84 -10.97
C LYS A 219 -5.68 -1.87 -11.42
N LYS A 220 -4.94 -0.80 -11.21
CA LYS A 220 -3.51 -0.74 -11.55
C LYS A 220 -2.70 -1.74 -10.71
N GLY A 221 -3.02 -1.88 -9.44
CA GLY A 221 -2.40 -2.86 -8.54
C GLY A 221 -2.62 -4.29 -9.01
N HIS A 222 -3.85 -4.63 -9.40
CA HIS A 222 -4.17 -5.92 -9.97
C HIS A 222 -3.45 -6.17 -11.29
N ASP A 223 -3.62 -5.26 -12.26
CA ASP A 223 -3.17 -5.47 -13.64
C ASP A 223 -1.64 -5.46 -13.78
N GLN A 224 -0.92 -4.72 -12.93
CA GLN A 224 0.52 -4.48 -13.10
C GLN A 224 1.40 -5.11 -12.02
N ALA A 225 0.86 -5.33 -10.84
CA ALA A 225 1.58 -5.93 -9.74
C ALA A 225 1.00 -7.30 -9.32
N GLY A 226 -0.11 -7.72 -9.91
CA GLY A 226 -0.70 -9.04 -9.69
C GLY A 226 -1.44 -9.20 -8.38
N PHE A 227 -1.75 -8.14 -7.66
CA PHE A 227 -2.45 -8.23 -6.38
C PHE A 227 -3.83 -8.88 -6.54
N ARG A 228 -4.10 -9.88 -5.69
CA ARG A 228 -5.30 -10.70 -5.78
C ARG A 228 -6.39 -10.28 -4.82
N TYR A 229 -6.01 -9.76 -3.65
CA TYR A 229 -6.94 -9.37 -2.59
C TYR A 229 -6.73 -7.91 -2.19
N ALA A 230 -7.84 -7.23 -1.91
CA ALA A 230 -7.87 -5.93 -1.27
C ALA A 230 -8.35 -6.08 0.18
N ARG A 231 -7.58 -5.57 1.14
CA ARG A 231 -7.89 -5.54 2.56
C ARG A 231 -8.01 -4.10 3.02
N PHE A 232 -8.99 -3.79 3.85
CA PHE A 232 -9.25 -2.45 4.35
C PHE A 232 -9.98 -2.51 5.70
N HIS A 233 -9.81 -1.46 6.49
CA HIS A 233 -10.45 -1.31 7.79
C HIS A 233 -11.91 -0.89 7.67
N GLY A 234 -12.70 -1.24 8.69
CA GLY A 234 -13.92 -0.55 9.02
C GLY A 234 -15.11 -0.76 8.11
N ILE A 235 -15.32 -1.96 7.59
CA ILE A 235 -16.51 -2.24 6.77
C ILE A 235 -17.83 -2.06 7.54
N PHE A 236 -17.80 -2.17 8.87
CA PHE A 236 -18.95 -1.91 9.74
C PHE A 236 -18.92 -0.55 10.42
N ASN A 237 -18.00 0.31 10.02
CA ASN A 237 -17.91 1.65 10.56
C ASN A 237 -19.15 2.48 10.20
N ASP A 238 -19.48 3.49 11.02
CA ASP A 238 -20.71 4.24 10.86
C ASP A 238 -20.78 5.06 9.56
N ASP A 239 -19.66 5.40 8.96
CA ASP A 239 -19.60 6.08 7.65
C ASP A 239 -20.00 5.16 6.48
N ILE A 240 -19.90 3.84 6.65
CA ILE A 240 -20.45 2.86 5.73
C ILE A 240 -21.94 2.65 6.03
N GLY A 241 -22.32 2.75 7.30
CA GLY A 241 -23.73 2.80 7.71
C GLY A 241 -24.48 1.49 7.57
N VAL A 242 -23.79 0.36 7.76
CA VAL A 242 -24.40 -0.96 7.63
C VAL A 242 -25.46 -1.25 8.68
N TYR A 243 -25.28 -0.74 9.92
CA TYR A 243 -26.08 -1.13 11.07
C TYR A 243 -26.65 0.06 11.81
N SER A 244 -27.92 0.00 12.16
CA SER A 244 -28.56 0.98 13.05
C SER A 244 -29.67 0.32 13.88
N GLU A 245 -30.12 1.00 14.94
CA GLU A 245 -31.17 0.52 15.85
C GLU A 245 -32.27 1.57 16.07
N PRO A 246 -33.04 1.95 15.05
CA PRO A 246 -34.12 2.88 15.23
C PRO A 246 -35.21 2.28 16.14
N GLY A 247 -35.53 2.98 17.23
CA GLY A 247 -36.46 2.48 18.23
C GLY A 247 -36.01 1.20 18.91
N GLY A 248 -34.71 0.91 18.89
CA GLY A 248 -34.12 -0.28 19.52
C GLY A 248 -34.18 -1.54 18.65
N THR A 249 -34.64 -1.46 17.42
CA THR A 249 -34.76 -2.60 16.51
C THR A 249 -33.60 -2.58 15.51
N PRO A 250 -32.81 -3.67 15.40
CA PRO A 250 -31.75 -3.75 14.42
C PRO A 250 -32.26 -3.60 13.00
N THR A 251 -31.57 -2.79 12.22
CA THR A 251 -31.79 -2.63 10.79
C THR A 251 -30.47 -2.62 10.04
N TYR A 252 -30.48 -3.12 8.81
CA TYR A 252 -29.30 -3.28 7.97
C TYR A 252 -29.44 -2.48 6.68
N ASN A 253 -28.38 -1.78 6.29
CA ASN A 253 -28.32 -1.07 5.00
C ASN A 253 -27.02 -1.46 4.29
N TRP A 254 -27.11 -2.26 3.27
CA TRP A 254 -25.98 -2.81 2.55
C TRP A 254 -25.49 -1.93 1.41
N SER A 255 -26.16 -0.83 1.10
CA SER A 255 -25.95 -0.12 -0.16
C SER A 255 -24.53 0.43 -0.34
N ARG A 256 -23.89 0.94 0.71
CA ARG A 256 -22.49 1.42 0.60
C ARG A 256 -21.49 0.26 0.66
N LEU A 257 -21.79 -0.75 1.46
CA LEU A 257 -21.00 -1.98 1.52
C LEU A 257 -20.95 -2.63 0.14
N ASP A 258 -22.08 -2.71 -0.54
CA ASP A 258 -22.15 -3.25 -1.90
C ASP A 258 -21.25 -2.47 -2.87
N GLN A 259 -21.32 -1.14 -2.81
CA GLN A 259 -20.48 -0.30 -3.67
C GLN A 259 -18.98 -0.54 -3.43
N VAL A 260 -18.58 -0.76 -2.18
CA VAL A 260 -17.18 -1.06 -1.82
C VAL A 260 -16.74 -2.37 -2.47
N TYR A 261 -17.48 -3.42 -2.24
CA TYR A 261 -17.09 -4.74 -2.76
C TYR A 261 -17.27 -4.86 -4.28
N ASP A 262 -18.28 -4.21 -4.85
CA ASP A 262 -18.43 -4.12 -6.31
C ASP A 262 -17.20 -3.48 -6.95
N ALA A 263 -16.67 -2.42 -6.35
CA ALA A 263 -15.49 -1.74 -6.87
C ALA A 263 -14.23 -2.62 -6.76
N VAL A 264 -14.08 -3.38 -5.69
CA VAL A 264 -12.97 -4.34 -5.54
C VAL A 264 -13.03 -5.42 -6.62
N ILE A 265 -14.23 -5.98 -6.81
CA ILE A 265 -14.44 -7.04 -7.81
C ILE A 265 -14.26 -6.49 -9.23
N ALA A 266 -14.75 -5.28 -9.48
CA ALA A 266 -14.59 -4.63 -10.79
C ALA A 266 -13.13 -4.35 -11.12
N ALA A 267 -12.27 -4.18 -10.11
CA ALA A 267 -10.83 -4.03 -10.29
C ALA A 267 -10.13 -5.36 -10.60
N GLY A 268 -10.82 -6.49 -10.53
CA GLY A 268 -10.24 -7.82 -10.73
C GLY A 268 -9.76 -8.48 -9.44
N MET A 269 -9.91 -7.82 -8.31
CA MET A 269 -9.50 -8.34 -6.99
C MET A 269 -10.67 -9.01 -6.26
N ARG A 270 -10.34 -9.63 -5.13
CA ARG A 270 -11.31 -10.15 -4.18
C ARG A 270 -11.15 -9.51 -2.83
N PRO A 271 -12.22 -9.44 -2.04
CA PRO A 271 -12.11 -8.96 -0.67
C PRO A 271 -11.34 -9.94 0.23
N PHE A 272 -10.37 -9.41 0.97
CA PHE A 272 -9.88 -9.98 2.20
C PHE A 272 -10.58 -9.21 3.32
N VAL A 273 -11.69 -9.76 3.78
CA VAL A 273 -12.62 -9.04 4.64
C VAL A 273 -12.07 -8.93 6.05
N GLU A 274 -11.73 -7.72 6.47
CA GLU A 274 -11.47 -7.42 7.87
C GLU A 274 -12.79 -7.06 8.55
N VAL A 275 -13.21 -7.88 9.50
CA VAL A 275 -14.47 -7.69 10.24
C VAL A 275 -14.24 -6.67 11.35
N SER A 276 -14.38 -5.39 11.05
CA SER A 276 -14.18 -4.24 11.94
C SER A 276 -15.01 -3.04 11.45
N PHE A 277 -15.27 -2.03 12.23
CA PHE A 277 -15.23 -1.92 13.68
C PHE A 277 -16.62 -2.14 14.26
N THR A 278 -16.82 -1.90 15.57
CA THR A 278 -18.16 -2.02 16.16
C THR A 278 -19.05 -0.87 15.70
N PRO A 279 -20.20 -1.10 15.06
CA PRO A 279 -21.14 -0.03 14.76
C PRO A 279 -21.53 0.69 16.05
N ARG A 280 -21.54 2.02 16.04
CA ARG A 280 -21.78 2.81 17.26
C ARG A 280 -23.11 2.46 17.94
N ALA A 281 -24.14 2.15 17.14
CA ALA A 281 -25.44 1.71 17.66
C ALA A 281 -25.36 0.39 18.45
N LEU A 282 -24.38 -0.45 18.15
CA LEU A 282 -24.16 -1.73 18.83
C LEU A 282 -23.03 -1.67 19.87
N ALA A 283 -22.36 -0.55 20.02
CA ALA A 283 -21.21 -0.40 20.91
C ALA A 283 -21.59 -0.38 22.39
N THR A 284 -20.78 -0.99 23.23
CA THR A 284 -20.89 -0.89 24.69
C THR A 284 -20.66 0.55 25.15
N ASN A 285 -19.73 1.25 24.51
CA ASN A 285 -19.43 2.64 24.77
C ASN A 285 -19.35 3.41 23.46
N THR A 286 -20.37 4.20 23.18
CA THR A 286 -20.48 4.96 21.93
C THR A 286 -19.43 6.06 21.78
N ALA A 287 -18.74 6.42 22.85
CA ALA A 287 -17.68 7.43 22.85
C ALA A 287 -16.27 6.80 22.76
N GLN A 288 -16.17 5.47 22.77
CA GLN A 288 -14.90 4.76 22.73
C GLN A 288 -14.38 4.68 21.28
N ASN A 289 -13.93 5.81 20.78
CA ASN A 289 -13.39 5.89 19.44
C ASN A 289 -11.86 5.87 19.48
N LEU A 290 -11.27 5.38 18.42
CA LEU A 290 -9.85 5.51 18.19
C LEU A 290 -9.55 6.96 17.76
N ASN A 291 -9.32 7.81 18.75
CA ASN A 291 -8.96 9.20 18.54
C ASN A 291 -7.44 9.29 18.40
N SER A 292 -6.92 8.92 17.28
CA SER A 292 -5.53 9.13 16.96
C SER A 292 -5.43 10.05 15.75
N LEU A 293 -4.24 10.55 15.53
CA LEU A 293 -3.91 11.26 14.28
C LEU A 293 -4.19 10.40 13.05
N TRP A 294 -4.33 9.09 13.25
CA TRP A 294 -4.47 8.07 12.23
C TRP A 294 -5.90 7.91 11.69
N TYR A 295 -6.92 8.40 12.43
CA TYR A 295 -8.32 8.12 12.09
C TYR A 295 -9.21 9.35 12.24
N ASN A 296 -8.70 10.53 11.90
CA ASN A 296 -9.40 11.79 12.09
C ASN A 296 -10.81 11.81 11.49
N ASN A 297 -10.98 11.16 10.36
CA ASN A 297 -12.24 11.23 9.60
C ASN A 297 -13.12 10.00 9.79
N MET A 298 -12.59 8.91 10.29
CA MET A 298 -13.33 7.64 10.45
C MET A 298 -13.99 7.51 11.81
N SER A 299 -13.36 8.00 12.86
CA SER A 299 -13.80 7.81 14.26
C SER A 299 -14.28 6.39 14.56
N PRO A 300 -13.49 5.35 14.27
CA PRO A 300 -13.93 3.98 14.46
C PRO A 300 -14.19 3.68 15.91
N ASN A 301 -15.32 3.03 16.22
CA ASN A 301 -15.62 2.64 17.58
C ASN A 301 -14.96 1.30 17.90
N ILE A 302 -14.06 1.32 18.85
CA ILE A 302 -13.22 0.17 19.24
C ILE A 302 -13.71 -0.54 20.50
N SER A 303 -14.90 -0.22 21.02
CA SER A 303 -15.49 -0.97 22.13
C SER A 303 -16.07 -2.30 21.67
N GLN A 304 -16.25 -3.21 22.62
CA GLN A 304 -16.97 -4.46 22.30
C GLN A 304 -18.44 -4.20 22.01
N PRO A 305 -19.11 -5.09 21.28
CA PRO A 305 -20.56 -5.06 21.15
C PRO A 305 -21.27 -5.18 22.51
N LYS A 306 -22.32 -4.40 22.69
CA LYS A 306 -23.15 -4.42 23.91
C LYS A 306 -24.03 -5.66 24.01
N ASP A 307 -24.23 -6.34 22.90
CA ASP A 307 -25.09 -7.52 22.77
C ASP A 307 -24.46 -8.47 21.74
N TRP A 308 -23.91 -9.56 22.23
CA TRP A 308 -23.27 -10.57 21.39
C TRP A 308 -24.24 -11.29 20.48
N THR A 309 -25.51 -11.46 20.88
CA THR A 309 -26.50 -12.09 20.01
C THR A 309 -26.80 -11.21 18.79
N ARG A 310 -26.91 -9.90 19.00
CA ARG A 310 -27.09 -8.94 17.89
C ARG A 310 -25.86 -8.89 17.00
N TRP A 311 -24.67 -8.98 17.59
CA TRP A 311 -23.42 -9.05 16.82
C TRP A 311 -23.36 -10.30 15.95
N GLN A 312 -23.67 -11.46 16.52
CA GLN A 312 -23.73 -12.71 15.75
C GLN A 312 -24.79 -12.64 14.63
N THR A 313 -25.94 -12.04 14.92
CA THR A 313 -26.98 -11.86 13.91
C THR A 313 -26.52 -10.94 12.79
N LEU A 314 -25.86 -9.83 13.12
CA LEU A 314 -25.27 -8.94 12.10
C LEU A 314 -24.29 -9.72 11.21
N MET A 315 -23.43 -10.54 11.79
CA MET A 315 -22.47 -11.35 11.02
C MET A 315 -23.19 -12.36 10.10
N ALA A 316 -24.22 -13.01 10.61
CA ALA A 316 -24.98 -13.97 9.81
C ALA A 316 -25.73 -13.30 8.65
N GLU A 317 -26.37 -12.16 8.90
CA GLU A 317 -27.04 -11.40 7.85
C GLU A 317 -26.07 -10.83 6.82
N PHE A 318 -24.90 -10.38 7.27
CA PHE A 318 -23.82 -9.95 6.39
C PHE A 318 -23.40 -11.05 5.41
N VAL A 319 -23.17 -12.25 5.90
CA VAL A 319 -22.81 -13.40 5.05
C VAL A 319 -23.90 -13.72 4.06
N ARG A 320 -25.17 -13.82 4.54
CA ARG A 320 -26.30 -14.11 3.67
C ARG A 320 -26.47 -13.08 2.57
N HIS A 321 -26.24 -11.81 2.92
CA HIS A 321 -26.28 -10.72 1.94
C HIS A 321 -25.18 -10.88 0.89
N LEU A 322 -23.93 -11.13 1.31
CA LEU A 322 -22.81 -11.34 0.39
C LEU A 322 -23.07 -12.51 -0.56
N GLU A 323 -23.54 -13.63 -0.03
CA GLU A 323 -23.82 -14.80 -0.86
C GLU A 323 -24.99 -14.58 -1.82
N SER A 324 -26.01 -13.84 -1.38
CA SER A 324 -27.12 -13.46 -2.24
C SER A 324 -26.68 -12.59 -3.40
N ARG A 325 -25.70 -11.71 -3.17
CA ARG A 325 -25.23 -10.76 -4.19
C ARG A 325 -24.15 -11.35 -5.09
N TYR A 326 -23.16 -12.00 -4.53
CA TYR A 326 -21.95 -12.45 -5.25
C TYR A 326 -21.96 -13.93 -5.55
N GLY A 327 -22.85 -14.70 -4.92
CA GLY A 327 -22.95 -16.14 -5.05
C GLY A 327 -22.16 -16.87 -3.96
N ALA A 328 -22.80 -17.86 -3.35
CA ALA A 328 -22.23 -18.62 -2.25
C ALA A 328 -20.88 -19.27 -2.61
N ALA A 329 -20.75 -19.79 -3.83
CA ALA A 329 -19.50 -20.42 -4.26
C ALA A 329 -18.35 -19.42 -4.36
N GLU A 330 -18.60 -18.20 -4.80
CA GLU A 330 -17.58 -17.14 -4.87
C GLU A 330 -17.12 -16.74 -3.47
N VAL A 331 -18.08 -16.50 -2.56
CA VAL A 331 -17.77 -16.06 -1.19
C VAL A 331 -17.01 -17.15 -0.42
N ARG A 332 -17.47 -18.41 -0.49
CA ARG A 332 -16.83 -19.53 0.22
C ARG A 332 -15.42 -19.81 -0.23
N ASN A 333 -15.21 -19.81 -1.54
CA ASN A 333 -13.97 -20.33 -2.11
C ASN A 333 -12.90 -19.27 -2.26
N ASN A 334 -13.30 -18.00 -2.42
CA ASN A 334 -12.40 -16.95 -2.85
C ASN A 334 -12.27 -15.80 -1.85
N TRP A 335 -13.11 -15.72 -0.82
CA TRP A 335 -13.02 -14.65 0.18
C TRP A 335 -12.47 -15.17 1.50
N TYR A 336 -11.79 -14.28 2.23
CA TYR A 336 -11.28 -14.52 3.58
C TYR A 336 -11.98 -13.60 4.55
N PHE A 337 -12.24 -14.10 5.78
CA PHE A 337 -12.86 -13.32 6.84
C PHE A 337 -11.93 -13.26 8.04
N GLU A 338 -11.26 -12.15 8.19
CA GLU A 338 -10.33 -11.87 9.27
C GLU A 338 -11.06 -11.15 10.39
N VAL A 339 -10.90 -11.62 11.62
CA VAL A 339 -11.59 -11.03 12.76
C VAL A 339 -10.76 -9.89 13.32
N TRP A 340 -11.22 -8.66 13.08
CA TRP A 340 -10.67 -7.43 13.62
C TRP A 340 -9.29 -7.06 13.06
N ASN A 341 -8.73 -5.96 13.61
CA ASN A 341 -7.38 -5.47 13.34
C ASN A 341 -6.67 -5.14 14.66
N GLU A 342 -5.46 -5.66 14.85
CA GLU A 342 -4.52 -5.28 15.90
C GLU A 342 -5.17 -5.07 17.28
N ALA A 343 -5.88 -6.07 17.75
CA ALA A 343 -6.66 -5.98 18.99
C ALA A 343 -5.82 -5.64 20.24
N SER A 344 -4.50 -5.68 20.13
CA SER A 344 -3.60 -5.27 21.21
C SER A 344 -3.74 -3.80 21.59
N TRP A 345 -4.15 -2.95 20.62
CA TRP A 345 -4.34 -1.51 20.84
C TRP A 345 -5.60 -0.93 20.17
N MET A 346 -6.13 -1.59 19.17
CA MET A 346 -7.34 -1.16 18.45
C MET A 346 -8.63 -1.85 18.95
N TYR A 347 -8.60 -2.46 20.13
CA TYR A 347 -9.77 -3.04 20.77
C TYR A 347 -9.78 -2.64 22.26
N ALA A 348 -10.74 -1.82 22.66
CA ALA A 348 -10.74 -1.20 23.99
C ALA A 348 -10.73 -2.19 25.17
N PRO A 349 -11.38 -3.38 25.09
CA PRO A 349 -11.23 -4.37 26.14
C PRO A 349 -9.83 -4.98 26.23
N GLY A 350 -9.00 -4.72 25.23
CA GLY A 350 -7.62 -5.18 25.16
C GLY A 350 -7.46 -6.61 24.65
N PRO A 351 -6.20 -7.03 24.51
CA PRO A 351 -5.88 -8.29 23.84
C PRO A 351 -6.39 -9.54 24.56
N SER A 352 -6.53 -9.49 25.86
CA SER A 352 -7.08 -10.62 26.63
C SER A 352 -8.55 -10.94 26.32
N ALA A 353 -9.28 -9.96 25.79
CA ALA A 353 -10.69 -10.12 25.40
C ALA A 353 -10.85 -10.51 23.91
N TYR A 354 -9.76 -10.57 23.16
CA TYR A 354 -9.83 -10.88 21.74
C TYR A 354 -10.43 -12.26 21.44
N ASN A 355 -10.09 -13.25 22.24
CA ASN A 355 -10.61 -14.61 22.05
C ASN A 355 -12.14 -14.66 22.10
N GLU A 356 -12.76 -13.85 22.96
CA GLU A 356 -14.22 -13.77 23.06
C GLU A 356 -14.82 -13.03 21.84
N LEU A 357 -14.17 -11.98 21.36
CA LEU A 357 -14.54 -11.32 20.13
C LEU A 357 -14.47 -12.31 18.95
N TYR A 358 -13.38 -13.07 18.85
CA TYR A 358 -13.21 -14.09 17.82
C TYR A 358 -14.33 -15.12 17.86
N ARG A 359 -14.61 -15.69 19.04
CA ARG A 359 -15.69 -16.67 19.22
C ARG A 359 -17.01 -16.14 18.67
N ASN A 360 -17.43 -14.97 19.12
CA ASN A 360 -18.74 -14.43 18.77
C ASN A 360 -18.81 -14.04 17.29
N THR A 361 -17.75 -13.48 16.74
CA THR A 361 -17.69 -13.12 15.33
C THR A 361 -17.76 -14.36 14.44
N VAL A 362 -16.93 -15.36 14.71
CA VAL A 362 -16.90 -16.59 13.91
C VAL A 362 -18.21 -17.37 14.06
N THR A 363 -18.78 -17.42 15.27
CA THR A 363 -20.09 -18.06 15.47
C THR A 363 -21.13 -17.42 14.58
N GLY A 364 -21.19 -16.09 14.52
CA GLY A 364 -22.14 -15.38 13.68
C GLY A 364 -21.90 -15.58 12.19
N LEU A 365 -20.64 -15.49 11.74
CA LEU A 365 -20.28 -15.74 10.35
C LEU A 365 -20.72 -17.15 9.90
N LEU A 366 -20.42 -18.15 10.73
CA LEU A 366 -20.75 -19.56 10.42
C LEU A 366 -22.24 -19.89 10.55
N GLN A 367 -23.03 -19.07 11.24
CA GLN A 367 -24.51 -19.13 11.18
C GLN A 367 -25.03 -18.65 9.81
N GLY A 368 -24.27 -17.80 9.14
CA GLY A 368 -24.55 -17.43 7.76
C GLY A 368 -24.16 -18.55 6.81
N ASP A 369 -22.91 -18.99 6.84
CA ASP A 369 -22.41 -20.13 6.08
C ASP A 369 -21.25 -20.82 6.81
N ALA A 370 -21.42 -22.10 7.11
CA ALA A 370 -20.44 -22.90 7.84
C ALA A 370 -19.14 -23.19 7.04
N GLN A 371 -19.12 -22.88 5.75
CA GLN A 371 -17.99 -23.21 4.87
C GLN A 371 -17.03 -22.03 4.64
N LEU A 372 -17.33 -20.86 5.19
CA LEU A 372 -16.46 -19.69 5.05
C LEU A 372 -15.05 -19.93 5.58
N LYS A 373 -14.07 -19.28 4.98
CA LYS A 373 -12.69 -19.25 5.50
C LYS A 373 -12.58 -18.13 6.54
N VAL A 374 -12.34 -18.49 7.78
CA VAL A 374 -12.26 -17.56 8.91
C VAL A 374 -10.91 -17.64 9.61
N GLY A 375 -10.41 -16.51 10.09
CA GLY A 375 -9.13 -16.46 10.80
C GLY A 375 -8.85 -15.12 11.46
N GLY A 376 -7.62 -14.91 11.83
CA GLY A 376 -7.07 -13.76 12.53
C GLY A 376 -5.74 -14.13 13.17
N PRO A 377 -5.24 -13.36 14.13
CA PRO A 377 -5.83 -12.19 14.80
C PRO A 377 -5.39 -10.84 14.21
N ALA A 378 -4.72 -10.80 13.06
CA ALA A 378 -4.05 -9.60 12.57
C ALA A 378 -3.14 -9.02 13.67
N ASP A 379 -2.28 -9.86 14.24
CA ASP A 379 -1.47 -9.53 15.41
C ASP A 379 -0.37 -8.52 15.07
N THR A 380 -0.15 -7.55 15.92
CA THR A 380 0.90 -6.54 15.71
C THR A 380 2.28 -7.17 15.69
N GLY A 381 3.17 -6.61 14.87
CA GLY A 381 4.53 -7.10 14.68
C GLY A 381 5.54 -6.82 15.79
N GLY A 382 5.11 -6.65 17.03
CA GLY A 382 5.99 -6.41 18.18
C GLY A 382 7.13 -7.43 18.30
N ASN A 383 7.72 -7.52 19.51
CA ASN A 383 8.84 -8.41 19.72
C ASN A 383 8.47 -9.89 19.72
N SER A 384 7.19 -10.20 19.86
CA SER A 384 6.72 -11.58 19.88
C SER A 384 5.25 -11.62 19.45
N PRO A 385 4.81 -12.70 18.77
CA PRO A 385 3.43 -12.87 18.36
C PRO A 385 2.56 -13.07 19.62
N TYR A 386 1.84 -12.03 19.98
CA TYR A 386 1.17 -11.94 21.26
C TYR A 386 -0.14 -12.74 21.30
N ALA A 387 -1.01 -12.52 20.35
CA ALA A 387 -2.35 -13.10 20.34
C ALA A 387 -2.42 -14.45 19.64
N ILE A 388 -1.52 -14.75 18.74
CA ILE A 388 -1.58 -15.95 17.89
C ILE A 388 -1.57 -17.26 18.71
N PRO A 389 -0.60 -17.48 19.62
CA PRO A 389 -0.59 -18.73 20.41
C PRO A 389 -1.85 -18.91 21.24
N SER A 390 -2.36 -17.81 21.80
CA SER A 390 -3.57 -17.80 22.63
C SER A 390 -4.80 -18.15 21.77
N LEU A 391 -4.93 -17.56 20.58
CA LEU A 391 -6.02 -17.84 19.67
C LEU A 391 -6.06 -19.30 19.22
N ILE A 392 -4.90 -19.87 18.85
CA ILE A 392 -4.82 -21.26 18.44
C ILE A 392 -5.28 -22.21 19.54
N ASP A 393 -4.79 -22.01 20.76
CA ASP A 393 -5.14 -22.84 21.91
C ASP A 393 -6.63 -22.68 22.27
N PHE A 394 -7.13 -21.44 22.24
CA PHE A 394 -8.53 -21.14 22.50
C PHE A 394 -9.46 -21.76 21.46
N ALA A 395 -9.15 -21.62 20.18
CA ALA A 395 -9.94 -22.17 19.11
C ALA A 395 -10.00 -23.71 19.22
N ARG A 396 -8.85 -24.33 19.48
CA ARG A 396 -8.80 -25.78 19.67
C ARG A 396 -9.62 -26.25 20.86
N THR A 397 -9.48 -25.58 22.00
CA THR A 397 -10.18 -25.94 23.24
C THR A 397 -11.69 -25.80 23.09
N ASN A 398 -12.14 -24.84 22.30
CA ASN A 398 -13.55 -24.52 22.14
C ASN A 398 -14.14 -25.06 20.82
N SER A 399 -13.39 -25.87 20.08
CA SER A 399 -13.80 -26.42 18.80
C SER A 399 -14.28 -25.35 17.82
N LEU A 400 -13.61 -24.20 17.81
CA LEU A 400 -13.90 -23.12 16.88
C LEU A 400 -13.12 -23.31 15.58
N LYS A 401 -13.74 -22.93 14.48
CA LYS A 401 -13.07 -22.91 13.19
C LYS A 401 -11.99 -21.84 13.17
N LEU A 402 -10.82 -22.19 12.65
CA LEU A 402 -9.67 -21.30 12.46
C LEU A 402 -8.89 -21.82 11.24
N ASP A 403 -9.18 -21.26 10.08
CA ASP A 403 -8.61 -21.71 8.80
C ASP A 403 -7.26 -21.07 8.50
N PHE A 404 -7.03 -19.86 8.99
CA PHE A 404 -5.78 -19.16 8.78
C PHE A 404 -5.37 -18.33 9.99
N ILE A 405 -4.07 -18.10 10.07
CA ILE A 405 -3.47 -17.13 10.98
C ILE A 405 -3.02 -15.92 10.18
N SER A 406 -3.28 -14.74 10.72
CA SER A 406 -2.78 -13.48 10.17
C SER A 406 -1.95 -12.70 11.20
N PHE A 407 -0.97 -11.97 10.69
CA PHE A 407 -0.07 -11.14 11.49
C PHE A 407 0.42 -9.95 10.69
N HIS A 408 0.97 -8.96 11.38
CA HIS A 408 1.63 -7.79 10.80
C HIS A 408 3.10 -7.79 11.17
N ARG A 409 3.92 -7.23 10.29
CA ARG A 409 5.33 -7.00 10.60
C ARG A 409 5.90 -5.93 9.69
N TYR A 410 6.53 -4.93 10.29
CA TYR A 410 7.22 -3.86 9.58
C TYR A 410 8.74 -3.97 9.77
N GLY A 411 9.49 -3.31 8.87
CA GLY A 411 10.94 -3.42 8.85
C GLY A 411 11.63 -2.86 10.09
N ASP A 412 10.98 -1.96 10.81
CA ASP A 412 11.51 -1.33 12.03
C ASP A 412 10.81 -1.80 13.33
N ASP A 413 9.97 -2.79 13.26
CA ASP A 413 9.33 -3.36 14.44
C ASP A 413 10.35 -3.93 15.41
N GLY A 414 10.04 -3.76 16.70
CA GLY A 414 10.91 -4.26 17.77
C GLY A 414 12.19 -3.45 17.93
N GLY A 415 12.26 -2.25 17.38
CA GLY A 415 13.42 -1.37 17.48
C GLY A 415 14.49 -1.67 16.43
N ALA A 416 14.15 -2.41 15.39
CA ALA A 416 15.04 -2.62 14.24
C ALA A 416 15.20 -1.34 13.43
N MET A 417 16.14 -1.34 12.50
CA MET A 417 16.28 -0.25 11.53
C MET A 417 15.17 -0.35 10.49
N VAL A 418 14.75 0.79 9.97
CA VAL A 418 13.82 0.80 8.83
C VAL A 418 14.35 -0.10 7.70
N SER A 419 13.45 -0.73 6.97
CA SER A 419 13.80 -1.62 5.86
C SER A 419 14.68 -2.83 6.27
N ASP A 420 14.58 -3.31 7.50
CA ASP A 420 15.32 -4.51 7.91
C ASP A 420 14.66 -5.79 7.39
N ALA A 421 15.01 -6.16 6.16
CA ALA A 421 14.52 -7.37 5.54
C ALA A 421 14.98 -8.64 6.27
N ASN A 422 16.22 -8.67 6.80
CA ASN A 422 16.73 -9.83 7.52
C ASN A 422 16.01 -10.05 8.85
N GLY A 423 15.75 -8.96 9.59
CA GLY A 423 14.95 -9.01 10.81
C GLY A 423 13.54 -9.51 10.55
N MET A 424 12.91 -9.05 9.46
CA MET A 424 11.58 -9.54 9.07
C MET A 424 11.60 -11.03 8.70
N VAL A 425 12.59 -11.49 7.93
CA VAL A 425 12.74 -12.92 7.59
C VAL A 425 12.93 -13.75 8.85
N SER A 426 13.79 -13.28 9.76
CA SER A 426 14.03 -13.97 11.03
C SER A 426 12.74 -14.08 11.86
N TYR A 427 11.98 -12.98 11.97
CA TYR A 427 10.71 -12.98 12.69
C TYR A 427 9.71 -13.96 12.04
N HIS A 428 9.53 -13.85 10.72
CA HIS A 428 8.66 -14.76 9.97
C HIS A 428 9.00 -16.22 10.23
N ASN A 429 10.28 -16.57 10.11
CA ASN A 429 10.73 -17.93 10.23
C ASN A 429 10.63 -18.49 11.65
N THR A 430 11.18 -17.76 12.62
CA THR A 430 11.35 -18.28 13.99
C THR A 430 10.16 -17.98 14.89
N MET A 431 9.63 -16.75 14.80
CA MET A 431 8.57 -16.33 15.68
C MET A 431 7.18 -16.74 15.18
N ILE A 432 7.01 -16.89 13.88
CA ILE A 432 5.72 -17.28 13.31
C ILE A 432 5.74 -18.74 12.87
N VAL A 433 6.50 -19.10 11.82
CA VAL A 433 6.41 -20.44 11.20
C VAL A 433 6.80 -21.54 12.19
N ASP A 434 7.91 -21.40 12.92
CA ASP A 434 8.33 -22.40 13.88
C ASP A 434 7.40 -22.47 15.10
N MET A 435 6.81 -21.35 15.51
CA MET A 435 5.77 -21.32 16.55
C MET A 435 4.51 -22.07 16.08
N LEU A 436 4.04 -21.84 14.85
CA LEU A 436 2.89 -22.54 14.29
C LEU A 436 3.13 -24.05 14.25
N LYS A 437 4.36 -24.49 13.91
CA LYS A 437 4.74 -25.91 13.99
C LYS A 437 4.62 -26.44 15.41
N THR A 438 5.11 -25.69 16.41
CA THR A 438 5.01 -26.07 17.81
C THR A 438 3.56 -26.21 18.26
N LYS A 439 2.69 -25.33 17.74
CA LYS A 439 1.26 -25.37 18.00
C LYS A 439 0.51 -26.41 17.15
N THR A 440 1.21 -27.13 16.26
CA THR A 440 0.60 -28.07 15.31
C THR A 440 -0.53 -27.44 14.50
N PHE A 441 -0.36 -26.18 14.12
CA PHE A 441 -1.32 -25.47 13.27
C PHE A 441 -1.01 -25.79 11.80
N THR A 442 -2.03 -26.21 11.05
CA THR A 442 -1.89 -26.63 9.64
C THR A 442 -2.71 -25.76 8.68
N GLY A 443 -3.32 -24.70 9.17
CA GLY A 443 -4.06 -23.74 8.34
C GLY A 443 -3.14 -22.83 7.54
N GLU A 444 -3.76 -21.89 6.82
CA GLU A 444 -3.04 -20.93 6.00
C GLU A 444 -2.34 -19.88 6.85
N LEU A 445 -1.28 -19.29 6.30
CA LEU A 445 -0.52 -18.21 6.93
C LEU A 445 -0.53 -16.96 6.05
N TRP A 446 -0.93 -15.84 6.64
CA TRP A 446 -1.00 -14.55 5.98
C TRP A 446 -0.28 -13.47 6.78
N ASN A 447 0.57 -12.71 6.12
CA ASN A 447 0.97 -11.40 6.63
C ASN A 447 0.04 -10.37 5.98
N THR A 448 -0.87 -9.78 6.76
CA THR A 448 -1.90 -8.90 6.21
C THR A 448 -1.51 -7.43 6.21
N GLU A 449 -0.40 -7.08 6.87
CA GLU A 449 0.25 -5.79 6.75
C GLU A 449 1.77 -5.87 6.88
N PHE A 450 2.47 -5.30 5.90
CA PHE A 450 3.91 -5.09 5.99
C PHE A 450 4.36 -3.84 5.24
N GLY A 451 5.55 -3.39 5.57
CA GLY A 451 6.21 -2.27 4.91
C GLY A 451 7.60 -2.02 5.48
N PRO A 452 8.36 -1.08 4.94
CA PRO A 452 9.71 -0.79 5.43
C PRO A 452 9.73 -0.12 6.81
N SER A 453 8.62 0.47 7.25
CA SER A 453 8.46 1.12 8.55
C SER A 453 6.98 1.12 8.95
N TYR A 454 6.68 1.03 10.24
CA TYR A 454 5.30 1.16 10.74
C TYR A 454 4.85 2.62 10.83
N MET A 455 5.77 3.57 10.69
CA MET A 455 5.49 5.01 10.69
C MET A 455 5.69 5.62 9.29
N PRO A 456 5.13 6.80 9.03
CA PRO A 456 5.53 7.58 7.86
C PRO A 456 7.04 7.78 7.88
N HIS A 457 7.70 7.35 6.84
CA HIS A 457 9.15 7.42 6.76
C HIS A 457 9.63 7.48 5.31
N VAL A 458 10.68 8.26 5.03
CA VAL A 458 11.24 8.44 3.69
C VAL A 458 11.61 7.11 3.00
N ALA A 459 11.93 6.09 3.77
CA ALA A 459 12.18 4.76 3.25
C ALA A 459 10.99 4.15 2.51
N ARG A 460 9.79 4.69 2.65
CA ARG A 460 8.59 4.27 1.90
C ARG A 460 8.54 4.85 0.49
N ASP A 461 9.21 5.98 0.28
CA ASP A 461 9.16 6.73 -0.98
C ASP A 461 10.33 6.43 -1.89
N ASN A 462 11.51 6.18 -1.33
CA ASN A 462 12.74 6.08 -2.10
C ASN A 462 13.06 4.63 -2.51
N GLU A 463 14.16 4.46 -3.23
CA GLU A 463 14.59 3.18 -3.79
C GLU A 463 14.89 2.11 -2.75
N SER A 464 15.11 2.47 -1.47
CA SER A 464 15.35 1.48 -0.42
C SER A 464 14.14 0.58 -0.19
N SER A 465 12.93 1.10 -0.41
CA SER A 465 11.70 0.28 -0.33
C SER A 465 11.68 -0.83 -1.39
N ALA A 466 12.15 -0.51 -2.60
CA ALA A 466 12.15 -1.50 -3.69
C ALA A 466 13.12 -2.65 -3.40
N SER A 467 14.33 -2.32 -2.98
CA SER A 467 15.34 -3.35 -2.66
C SER A 467 14.97 -4.14 -1.40
N PHE A 468 14.33 -3.50 -0.42
CA PHE A 468 13.76 -4.17 0.75
C PHE A 468 12.73 -5.23 0.35
N ILE A 469 11.77 -4.86 -0.49
CA ILE A 469 10.73 -5.77 -0.98
C ILE A 469 11.37 -6.92 -1.76
N ALA A 470 12.28 -6.61 -2.69
CA ALA A 470 12.94 -7.63 -3.50
C ALA A 470 13.69 -8.65 -2.64
N LYS A 471 14.45 -8.19 -1.65
CA LYS A 471 15.19 -9.07 -0.71
C LYS A 471 14.26 -9.89 0.15
N LEU A 472 13.27 -9.25 0.76
CA LEU A 472 12.31 -9.91 1.65
C LEU A 472 11.57 -11.04 0.94
N MET A 473 11.00 -10.76 -0.24
CA MET A 473 10.22 -11.73 -1.00
C MET A 473 11.09 -12.87 -1.53
N HIS A 474 12.33 -12.57 -1.94
CA HIS A 474 13.28 -13.61 -2.33
C HIS A 474 13.58 -14.56 -1.16
N LEU A 475 13.99 -14.04 -0.01
CA LEU A 475 14.44 -14.87 1.10
C LEU A 475 13.32 -15.71 1.70
N ILE A 476 12.11 -15.19 1.80
CA ILE A 476 10.96 -15.98 2.28
C ILE A 476 10.53 -16.99 1.23
N GLY A 477 10.49 -16.60 -0.05
CA GLY A 477 9.98 -17.46 -1.11
C GLY A 477 10.90 -18.61 -1.51
N THR A 478 12.17 -18.55 -1.13
CA THR A 478 13.18 -19.57 -1.49
C THR A 478 13.74 -20.33 -0.28
N ASP A 479 13.19 -20.15 0.91
CA ASP A 479 13.58 -20.93 2.08
C ASP A 479 13.30 -22.42 1.83
N ALA A 480 14.38 -23.22 1.77
CA ALA A 480 14.26 -24.62 1.46
C ALA A 480 13.67 -25.46 2.61
N THR A 481 13.55 -24.88 3.80
CA THR A 481 13.13 -25.57 5.03
C THR A 481 11.73 -25.22 5.48
N ARG A 482 11.15 -24.17 4.89
CA ARG A 482 9.83 -23.64 5.25
C ARG A 482 9.03 -23.35 3.99
N ALA A 483 7.76 -23.74 4.01
CA ALA A 483 6.85 -23.36 2.95
C ALA A 483 6.62 -21.85 2.99
N PRO A 484 6.55 -21.20 1.83
CA PRO A 484 6.18 -19.81 1.80
C PRO A 484 4.74 -19.61 2.29
N PRO A 485 4.40 -18.43 2.83
CA PRO A 485 3.05 -18.13 3.28
C PRO A 485 2.07 -18.07 2.11
N ASN A 486 0.78 -18.05 2.43
CA ASN A 486 -0.29 -17.94 1.43
C ASN A 486 -0.37 -16.53 0.85
N GLY A 487 0.00 -15.52 1.63
CA GLY A 487 0.07 -14.15 1.13
C GLY A 487 0.78 -13.17 2.06
N TYR A 488 1.22 -12.09 1.44
CA TYR A 488 1.79 -10.91 2.09
C TYR A 488 1.07 -9.67 1.57
N GLY A 489 0.53 -8.85 2.47
CA GLY A 489 -0.20 -7.63 2.16
C GLY A 489 0.61 -6.37 2.45
N TYR A 490 0.96 -5.61 1.44
CA TYR A 490 1.67 -4.33 1.64
C TYR A 490 0.72 -3.25 2.16
N TRP A 491 1.14 -2.50 3.17
CA TRP A 491 0.45 -1.33 3.69
C TRP A 491 1.14 -0.05 3.22
N ALA A 492 0.56 0.73 2.26
CA ALA A 492 -0.72 0.56 1.63
C ALA A 492 -0.63 0.78 0.11
N LEU A 493 -1.77 0.67 -0.60
CA LEU A 493 -1.80 0.80 -2.06
C LEU A 493 -1.59 2.25 -2.54
N SER A 494 -2.19 3.22 -1.89
CA SER A 494 -2.22 4.61 -2.37
C SER A 494 -1.93 5.60 -1.25
N ASP A 495 -1.30 6.72 -1.61
CA ASP A 495 -1.17 7.90 -0.75
C ASP A 495 -2.48 8.70 -0.60
N LEU A 496 -3.52 8.27 -1.26
CA LEU A 496 -4.87 8.71 -0.92
C LEU A 496 -5.29 7.95 0.34
N TYR A 497 -5.01 8.53 1.47
CA TYR A 497 -4.95 7.87 2.75
C TYR A 497 -5.53 8.77 3.84
N GLU A 498 -6.67 8.40 4.38
CA GLU A 498 -7.42 9.26 5.31
C GLU A 498 -6.96 9.15 6.76
N GLU A 499 -6.29 8.07 7.13
CA GLU A 499 -5.85 7.87 8.50
C GLU A 499 -4.92 8.98 9.00
N ILE A 500 -4.04 9.48 8.14
CA ILE A 500 -3.01 10.46 8.52
C ILE A 500 -3.18 11.79 7.80
N ASP A 501 -3.99 11.85 6.78
CA ASP A 501 -4.05 13.03 5.94
C ASP A 501 -4.87 14.14 6.59
N THR A 502 -4.19 15.15 7.06
CA THR A 502 -4.76 16.29 7.77
C THR A 502 -5.32 17.37 6.84
N GLY A 503 -5.62 17.06 5.59
CA GLY A 503 -6.52 17.92 4.87
C GLY A 503 -5.98 18.83 3.80
N THR A 504 -4.85 18.54 3.16
CA THR A 504 -4.52 19.24 1.92
C THR A 504 -4.42 18.25 0.76
N ALA A 505 -5.49 18.20 0.00
CA ALA A 505 -5.65 17.29 -1.15
C ALA A 505 -4.51 17.34 -2.18
N ARG A 506 -3.68 18.37 -2.15
CA ARG A 506 -2.70 18.66 -3.19
C ARG A 506 -1.26 18.47 -2.77
N ALA A 507 -1.01 18.27 -1.48
CA ALA A 507 0.35 18.21 -0.98
C ALA A 507 0.98 16.86 -1.26
N TYR A 508 2.15 16.86 -1.84
CA TYR A 508 3.06 15.71 -1.77
C TYR A 508 3.49 15.55 -0.31
N ARG A 509 3.27 14.38 0.24
CA ARG A 509 3.62 14.08 1.62
C ARG A 509 4.73 13.05 1.66
N GLU A 510 5.93 13.51 2.02
CA GLU A 510 7.09 12.64 2.10
C GLU A 510 6.88 11.54 3.15
N GLY A 511 7.20 10.32 2.75
CA GLY A 511 7.13 9.17 3.64
C GLY A 511 5.76 8.56 3.83
N ASN A 512 4.76 8.96 3.06
CA ASN A 512 3.43 8.39 3.18
C ASN A 512 3.39 6.91 2.75
N TYR A 513 2.37 6.18 3.20
CA TYR A 513 2.30 4.71 3.16
C TYR A 513 2.13 4.10 1.77
N GLY A 514 1.57 4.84 0.82
CA GLY A 514 1.14 4.30 -0.47
C GLY A 514 2.28 3.81 -1.37
N LEU A 515 1.95 2.80 -2.15
CA LEU A 515 2.74 2.37 -3.32
C LEU A 515 2.62 3.37 -4.47
N LEU A 516 1.50 4.09 -4.52
CA LEU A 516 1.14 5.03 -5.57
C LEU A 516 0.89 6.41 -4.97
N LEU A 517 1.45 7.46 -5.60
CA LEU A 517 1.22 8.84 -5.18
C LEU A 517 -0.21 9.27 -5.50
N LYS A 518 -0.83 10.02 -4.61
CA LYS A 518 -2.20 10.51 -4.78
C LYS A 518 -2.35 11.61 -5.82
N GLY A 519 -1.34 12.42 -6.00
CA GLY A 519 -1.34 13.56 -6.92
C GLY A 519 -2.35 14.67 -6.61
N ASP A 520 -2.45 15.64 -7.51
CA ASP A 520 -3.41 16.74 -7.44
C ASP A 520 -4.70 16.35 -8.16
N PRO A 521 -5.88 16.45 -7.53
CA PRO A 521 -7.15 16.09 -8.16
C PRO A 521 -7.49 16.94 -9.39
N ALA A 522 -6.90 18.10 -9.54
CA ALA A 522 -7.09 18.95 -10.71
C ALA A 522 -6.20 18.56 -11.90
N ILE A 523 -5.29 17.61 -11.72
CA ILE A 523 -4.31 17.20 -12.72
C ILE A 523 -4.44 15.71 -12.95
N THR A 524 -4.99 15.32 -14.10
CA THR A 524 -5.25 13.91 -14.42
C THR A 524 -3.96 13.08 -14.43
N GLU A 525 -2.88 13.66 -14.91
CA GLU A 525 -1.58 12.99 -15.05
C GLU A 525 -0.92 12.71 -13.69
N SER A 526 -1.37 13.33 -12.62
CA SER A 526 -0.83 13.11 -11.27
C SER A 526 -1.41 11.88 -10.57
N PHE A 527 -2.39 11.21 -11.19
CA PHE A 527 -3.06 10.06 -10.58
C PHE A 527 -2.21 8.80 -10.61
N ASP A 528 -2.20 8.09 -9.50
CA ASP A 528 -1.61 6.74 -9.38
C ASP A 528 -0.17 6.65 -9.93
N VAL A 529 0.64 7.65 -9.62
CA VAL A 529 2.05 7.69 -10.02
C VAL A 529 2.85 6.67 -9.21
N PRO A 530 3.56 5.74 -9.85
CA PRO A 530 4.30 4.71 -9.14
C PRO A 530 5.46 5.27 -8.32
N LYS A 531 5.59 4.76 -7.09
CA LYS A 531 6.82 4.86 -6.30
C LYS A 531 7.73 3.66 -6.59
N PRO A 532 9.01 3.69 -6.20
CA PRO A 532 9.92 2.56 -6.33
C PRO A 532 9.37 1.25 -5.76
N ALA A 533 8.66 1.32 -4.64
CA ALA A 533 8.02 0.15 -4.01
C ALA A 533 6.99 -0.52 -4.93
N PHE A 534 6.18 0.25 -5.65
CA PHE A 534 5.23 -0.31 -6.62
C PHE A 534 5.95 -1.01 -7.76
N ASN A 535 7.03 -0.40 -8.24
CA ASN A 535 7.83 -0.97 -9.32
C ASN A 535 8.53 -2.27 -8.89
N ALA A 536 8.86 -2.43 -7.59
CA ALA A 536 9.37 -3.70 -7.07
C ALA A 536 8.34 -4.83 -7.23
N PHE A 537 7.07 -4.58 -6.94
CA PHE A 537 6.02 -5.58 -7.19
C PHE A 537 5.84 -5.87 -8.68
N ARG A 538 5.98 -4.85 -9.54
CA ARG A 538 5.91 -5.04 -11.00
C ARG A 538 7.02 -5.96 -11.50
N VAL A 539 8.25 -5.79 -11.05
CA VAL A 539 9.35 -6.69 -11.48
C VAL A 539 9.20 -8.08 -10.87
N LEU A 540 8.68 -8.20 -9.66
CA LEU A 540 8.36 -9.50 -9.06
C LEU A 540 7.24 -10.21 -9.83
N HIS A 541 6.24 -9.47 -10.32
CA HIS A 541 5.15 -10.01 -11.13
C HIS A 541 5.66 -10.58 -12.47
N LEU A 542 6.78 -10.07 -12.97
CA LEU A 542 7.42 -10.57 -14.21
C LEU A 542 8.24 -11.85 -14.01
N MET A 543 8.45 -12.32 -12.79
CA MET A 543 9.19 -13.56 -12.53
C MET A 543 8.49 -14.77 -13.17
N GLY A 544 9.26 -15.76 -13.55
CA GLY A 544 8.78 -16.98 -14.21
C GLY A 544 8.12 -17.98 -13.26
N ALA A 545 7.82 -19.15 -13.78
CA ALA A 545 7.07 -20.18 -13.07
C ALA A 545 7.95 -21.07 -12.16
N ASN A 546 9.20 -21.31 -12.53
CA ASN A 546 10.07 -22.21 -11.80
C ASN A 546 11.35 -21.51 -11.39
N GLN A 547 11.83 -21.81 -10.21
CA GLN A 547 13.11 -21.34 -9.71
C GLN A 547 14.27 -21.91 -10.52
N LEU A 548 15.35 -21.15 -10.60
CA LEU A 548 16.62 -21.59 -11.15
C LEU A 548 17.71 -21.46 -10.07
N PRO A 549 18.66 -22.39 -10.03
CA PRO A 549 19.80 -22.29 -9.10
C PRO A 549 20.64 -21.06 -9.39
N VAL A 550 20.94 -20.31 -8.34
CA VAL A 550 21.84 -19.17 -8.35
C VAL A 550 23.00 -19.44 -7.40
N THR A 551 24.20 -19.10 -7.83
CA THR A 551 25.42 -19.17 -7.00
C THR A 551 26.13 -17.83 -7.00
N GLY A 552 26.88 -17.54 -5.91
CA GLY A 552 27.51 -16.25 -5.69
C GLY A 552 26.49 -15.20 -5.17
N GLY A 553 26.84 -14.47 -4.13
CA GLY A 553 25.94 -13.47 -3.52
C GLY A 553 24.68 -14.03 -2.89
N SER A 554 24.56 -15.33 -2.76
CA SER A 554 23.29 -15.99 -2.41
C SER A 554 23.12 -16.30 -0.91
N THR A 555 23.84 -15.64 -0.02
CA THR A 555 23.63 -15.78 1.41
C THR A 555 22.63 -14.72 1.90
N ALA A 556 21.88 -15.03 2.95
CA ALA A 556 20.91 -14.10 3.54
C ALA A 556 21.55 -12.77 3.94
N ASP A 557 22.82 -12.80 4.34
CA ASP A 557 23.55 -11.60 4.77
C ASP A 557 24.22 -10.84 3.61
N SER A 558 24.19 -11.42 2.40
CA SER A 558 24.77 -10.74 1.24
C SER A 558 24.02 -9.47 0.94
N GLN A 559 24.78 -8.39 0.72
CA GLN A 559 24.24 -7.11 0.32
C GLN A 559 23.70 -7.18 -1.11
N VAL A 560 24.49 -7.75 -2.02
CA VAL A 560 24.08 -8.04 -3.40
C VAL A 560 23.70 -9.51 -3.50
N ASN A 561 22.49 -9.78 -3.95
CA ASN A 561 21.96 -11.12 -4.07
C ASN A 561 21.04 -11.23 -5.29
N ALA A 562 20.70 -12.44 -5.69
CA ALA A 562 19.86 -12.68 -6.85
C ALA A 562 18.92 -13.86 -6.68
N ALA A 563 17.78 -13.77 -7.34
CA ALA A 563 16.84 -14.86 -7.57
C ALA A 563 16.65 -15.02 -9.07
N ALA A 564 16.49 -16.25 -9.53
CA ALA A 564 16.27 -16.50 -10.95
C ALA A 564 15.12 -17.47 -11.18
N THR A 565 14.43 -17.28 -12.30
CA THR A 565 13.31 -18.12 -12.70
C THR A 565 13.34 -18.39 -14.20
N ILE A 566 12.56 -19.38 -14.62
CA ILE A 566 12.28 -19.67 -16.01
C ILE A 566 10.76 -19.76 -16.20
N SER A 567 10.27 -19.30 -17.35
CA SER A 567 8.86 -19.42 -17.71
C SER A 567 8.44 -20.90 -17.83
N ALA A 568 7.13 -21.15 -17.71
CA ALA A 568 6.58 -22.51 -17.77
C ALA A 568 6.93 -23.21 -19.11
N ASP A 569 6.89 -22.47 -20.20
CA ASP A 569 7.23 -22.95 -21.54
C ASP A 569 8.74 -23.02 -21.82
N GLY A 570 9.57 -22.50 -20.91
CA GLY A 570 11.02 -22.49 -21.05
C GLY A 570 11.57 -21.47 -22.04
N GLN A 571 10.74 -20.54 -22.50
CA GLN A 571 11.14 -19.57 -23.53
C GLN A 571 11.60 -18.22 -22.95
N SER A 572 11.64 -18.10 -21.62
CA SER A 572 12.10 -16.87 -20.99
C SER A 572 12.76 -17.15 -19.64
N VAL A 573 13.92 -16.53 -19.42
CA VAL A 573 14.64 -16.59 -18.15
C VAL A 573 14.62 -15.20 -17.52
N GLN A 574 14.28 -15.13 -16.24
CA GLN A 574 14.25 -13.90 -15.45
C GLN A 574 15.30 -13.98 -14.34
N VAL A 575 16.10 -12.93 -14.19
CA VAL A 575 17.09 -12.83 -13.12
C VAL A 575 16.90 -11.51 -12.39
N LEU A 576 16.35 -11.59 -11.18
CA LEU A 576 16.20 -10.48 -10.25
C LEU A 576 17.51 -10.34 -9.48
N VAL A 577 18.11 -9.15 -9.52
CA VAL A 577 19.31 -8.80 -8.73
C VAL A 577 18.98 -7.58 -7.89
N TYR A 578 19.35 -7.60 -6.63
CA TYR A 578 19.18 -6.44 -5.76
C TYR A 578 20.43 -6.19 -4.93
N ASN A 579 20.59 -4.97 -4.47
CA ASN A 579 21.64 -4.54 -3.54
C ASN A 579 20.97 -3.84 -2.37
N HIS A 580 20.90 -4.49 -1.20
CA HIS A 580 20.12 -4.00 -0.07
C HIS A 580 20.87 -4.09 1.25
N VAL A 581 20.79 -3.00 2.00
CA VAL A 581 21.18 -2.91 3.42
C VAL A 581 20.01 -2.34 4.21
N ALA A 582 19.93 -2.69 5.51
CA ALA A 582 18.92 -2.11 6.39
C ALA A 582 19.16 -0.60 6.53
N GLY A 583 18.08 0.14 6.75
CA GLY A 583 18.12 1.60 6.78
C GLY A 583 17.85 2.23 5.42
N CYS A 584 18.00 3.55 5.37
CA CYS A 584 17.79 4.33 4.16
C CYS A 584 18.85 5.44 3.98
N ALA A 585 19.87 5.43 4.83
CA ALA A 585 20.89 6.47 4.87
C ALA A 585 22.15 6.16 4.06
N ALA A 586 22.24 4.95 3.48
CA ALA A 586 23.39 4.59 2.66
C ALA A 586 23.46 5.50 1.43
N ASN A 587 24.70 5.79 1.01
CA ASN A 587 24.90 6.55 -0.22
C ASN A 587 24.47 5.72 -1.43
N SER A 588 23.28 5.95 -1.92
CA SER A 588 22.69 5.22 -3.04
C SER A 588 23.41 5.43 -4.38
N SER A 589 24.39 6.34 -4.44
CA SER A 589 25.29 6.45 -5.58
C SER A 589 26.45 5.45 -5.55
N THR A 590 26.68 4.79 -4.41
CA THR A 590 27.67 3.72 -4.31
C THR A 590 27.15 2.51 -5.08
N SER A 591 28.00 1.89 -5.87
CA SER A 591 27.64 0.72 -6.65
C SER A 591 28.68 -0.39 -6.50
N SER A 592 28.22 -1.61 -6.70
CA SER A 592 29.07 -2.80 -6.85
C SER A 592 29.06 -3.22 -8.31
N LEU A 593 30.23 -3.38 -8.92
CA LEU A 593 30.29 -3.97 -10.27
C LEU A 593 29.92 -5.44 -10.18
N VAL A 594 28.81 -5.83 -10.80
CA VAL A 594 28.30 -7.20 -10.83
C VAL A 594 28.65 -7.83 -12.19
N SER A 595 29.14 -9.06 -12.17
CA SER A 595 29.21 -9.93 -13.34
C SER A 595 28.12 -10.99 -13.19
N LEU A 596 27.11 -10.93 -14.04
CA LEU A 596 26.02 -11.89 -14.10
C LEU A 596 26.23 -12.84 -15.29
N THR A 597 26.31 -14.13 -15.01
CA THR A 597 26.40 -15.19 -16.04
C THR A 597 25.19 -16.10 -15.94
N VAL A 598 24.56 -16.36 -17.09
CA VAL A 598 23.44 -17.32 -17.20
C VAL A 598 23.88 -18.44 -18.13
N ASN A 599 23.97 -19.65 -17.58
CA ASN A 599 24.39 -20.85 -18.30
C ASN A 599 23.18 -21.72 -18.68
N GLY A 600 23.30 -22.49 -19.74
CA GLY A 600 22.33 -23.50 -20.11
C GLY A 600 21.00 -22.91 -20.56
N ILE A 601 21.02 -21.76 -21.24
CA ILE A 601 19.81 -21.07 -21.73
C ILE A 601 19.17 -21.94 -22.82
N PRO A 602 17.97 -22.51 -22.61
CA PRO A 602 17.43 -23.54 -23.49
C PRO A 602 17.06 -23.04 -24.91
N PHE A 603 16.80 -21.75 -25.06
CA PHE A 603 16.40 -21.14 -26.34
C PHE A 603 17.56 -20.40 -27.04
N ALA A 604 18.76 -20.44 -26.53
CA ALA A 604 19.89 -19.70 -27.08
C ALA A 604 20.74 -20.51 -28.09
N SER A 605 20.19 -21.54 -28.69
CA SER A 605 20.90 -22.38 -29.66
C SER A 605 21.31 -21.62 -30.94
N SER A 606 20.56 -20.57 -31.30
CA SER A 606 20.90 -19.69 -32.43
C SER A 606 22.04 -18.71 -32.11
N GLY A 607 22.47 -18.63 -30.87
CA GLY A 607 23.47 -17.68 -30.43
C GLY A 607 22.97 -16.25 -30.25
N SER A 608 21.73 -15.95 -30.59
CA SER A 608 21.11 -14.62 -30.45
C SER A 608 19.99 -14.67 -29.41
N LEU A 609 19.91 -13.66 -28.57
CA LEU A 609 18.83 -13.52 -27.62
C LEU A 609 18.49 -12.05 -27.38
N ARG A 610 17.27 -11.81 -27.01
CA ARG A 610 16.79 -10.49 -26.61
C ARG A 610 16.94 -10.35 -25.11
N VAL A 611 17.63 -9.31 -24.68
CA VAL A 611 17.79 -8.96 -23.27
C VAL A 611 17.01 -7.72 -22.98
N ARG A 612 16.17 -7.77 -21.95
CA ARG A 612 15.52 -6.61 -21.37
C ARG A 612 15.98 -6.46 -19.93
N HIS A 613 16.48 -5.27 -19.58
CA HIS A 613 16.99 -4.95 -18.25
C HIS A 613 16.14 -3.85 -17.63
N TYR A 614 15.23 -4.22 -16.75
CA TYR A 614 14.45 -3.29 -15.92
C TYR A 614 15.30 -2.81 -14.76
N MET A 615 15.18 -1.52 -14.43
CA MET A 615 15.95 -0.90 -13.37
C MET A 615 15.06 -0.07 -12.44
N ILE A 616 15.31 -0.22 -11.15
CA ILE A 616 14.75 0.62 -10.09
C ILE A 616 15.93 1.03 -9.23
N ASP A 617 16.28 2.31 -9.25
CA ASP A 617 17.33 2.86 -8.43
C ASP A 617 17.14 4.37 -8.27
N ARG A 618 18.17 5.08 -7.81
CA ARG A 618 18.07 6.52 -7.61
C ARG A 618 17.71 7.29 -8.89
N THR A 619 18.06 6.78 -10.05
CA THR A 619 17.91 7.48 -11.34
C THR A 619 16.89 6.83 -12.28
N HIS A 620 16.41 5.63 -11.96
CA HIS A 620 15.51 4.88 -12.80
C HIS A 620 14.25 4.46 -12.03
N SER A 621 13.10 4.62 -12.67
CA SER A 621 11.79 4.20 -12.13
C SER A 621 11.50 4.77 -10.74
N ASN A 622 11.84 6.05 -10.52
CA ASN A 622 11.89 6.68 -9.21
C ASN A 622 11.28 8.09 -9.22
N SER A 623 10.00 8.18 -8.95
CA SER A 623 9.30 9.46 -8.82
C SER A 623 9.78 10.30 -7.63
N TYR A 624 10.17 9.66 -6.53
CA TYR A 624 10.65 10.37 -5.35
C TYR A 624 11.91 11.18 -5.63
N GLN A 625 12.90 10.60 -6.30
CA GLN A 625 14.15 11.33 -6.62
C GLN A 625 13.89 12.53 -7.55
N THR A 626 12.92 12.39 -8.43
CA THR A 626 12.50 13.51 -9.28
C THR A 626 11.89 14.64 -8.46
N TRP A 627 11.03 14.31 -7.49
CA TRP A 627 10.47 15.29 -6.56
C TRP A 627 11.57 15.99 -5.73
N VAL A 628 12.57 15.25 -5.25
CA VAL A 628 13.74 15.80 -4.57
C VAL A 628 14.49 16.76 -5.47
N THR A 629 14.73 16.37 -6.73
CA THR A 629 15.44 17.21 -7.72
C THR A 629 14.67 18.48 -8.04
N GLN A 630 13.35 18.43 -7.99
CA GLN A 630 12.48 19.60 -8.16
C GLN A 630 12.44 20.55 -6.95
N GLY A 631 13.21 20.25 -5.90
CA GLY A 631 13.28 21.06 -4.68
C GLY A 631 12.19 20.75 -3.67
N LYS A 632 11.64 19.55 -3.72
CA LYS A 632 10.61 19.05 -2.80
C LYS A 632 9.38 19.98 -2.73
N PRO A 633 8.77 20.33 -3.86
CA PRO A 633 7.60 21.21 -3.84
C PRO A 633 6.45 20.58 -3.05
N ALA A 634 5.92 21.32 -2.08
CA ALA A 634 4.78 20.85 -1.29
C ALA A 634 3.52 20.67 -2.14
N ALA A 635 3.37 21.46 -3.19
CA ALA A 635 2.29 21.37 -4.15
C ALA A 635 2.88 21.43 -5.57
N PRO A 636 3.28 20.28 -6.12
CA PRO A 636 3.85 20.25 -7.47
C PRO A 636 2.91 20.85 -8.52
N SER A 637 3.46 21.61 -9.44
CA SER A 637 2.75 22.11 -10.61
C SER A 637 2.41 20.97 -11.57
N GLN A 638 1.56 21.24 -12.55
CA GLN A 638 1.21 20.24 -13.59
C GLN A 638 2.46 19.67 -14.26
N ALA A 639 3.38 20.53 -14.68
CA ALA A 639 4.62 20.08 -15.34
C ALA A 639 5.47 19.20 -14.41
N GLN A 640 5.51 19.54 -13.12
CA GLN A 640 6.22 18.72 -12.13
C GLN A 640 5.55 17.36 -11.93
N TRP A 641 4.22 17.32 -11.86
CA TRP A 641 3.48 16.06 -11.77
C TRP A 641 3.68 15.16 -12.99
N VAL A 642 3.66 15.75 -14.19
CA VAL A 642 3.97 15.00 -15.44
C VAL A 642 5.36 14.39 -15.36
N SER A 643 6.34 15.16 -14.88
CA SER A 643 7.70 14.65 -14.70
C SER A 643 7.79 13.54 -13.66
N LEU A 644 7.04 13.65 -12.56
CA LEU A 644 6.97 12.58 -11.55
C LEU A 644 6.37 11.29 -12.12
N ARG A 645 5.31 11.41 -12.94
CA ARG A 645 4.71 10.27 -13.61
C ARG A 645 5.70 9.59 -14.56
N ASP A 646 6.33 10.37 -15.42
CA ASP A 646 7.20 9.82 -16.46
C ASP A 646 8.43 9.13 -15.88
N THR A 647 9.01 9.70 -14.82
CA THR A 647 10.18 9.11 -14.14
C THR A 647 9.80 8.03 -13.14
N GLY A 648 8.55 8.00 -12.67
CA GLY A 648 8.03 6.98 -11.77
C GLY A 648 7.67 5.68 -12.49
N GLU A 649 7.43 5.70 -13.80
CA GLU A 649 7.11 4.49 -14.54
C GLU A 649 8.29 3.52 -14.58
N LEU A 650 7.98 2.22 -14.50
CA LEU A 650 8.99 1.16 -14.62
C LEU A 650 9.64 1.23 -15.99
N CYS A 651 10.94 1.47 -16.03
CA CYS A 651 11.66 1.55 -17.28
C CYS A 651 12.61 0.38 -17.52
N SER A 652 12.93 0.12 -18.81
CA SER A 652 13.87 -0.93 -19.17
C SER A 652 14.72 -0.54 -20.39
N TYR A 653 15.95 -1.05 -20.41
CA TYR A 653 16.79 -1.11 -21.59
C TYR A 653 16.53 -2.40 -22.36
N SER A 654 16.64 -2.38 -23.67
CA SER A 654 16.46 -3.57 -24.51
C SER A 654 17.56 -3.64 -25.58
N ALA A 655 18.13 -4.82 -25.75
CA ALA A 655 19.10 -5.07 -26.81
C ALA A 655 19.08 -6.54 -27.25
N THR A 656 19.49 -6.78 -28.48
CA THR A 656 19.87 -8.12 -28.93
C THR A 656 21.31 -8.37 -28.52
N GLN A 657 21.55 -9.51 -27.91
CA GLN A 657 22.87 -9.90 -27.40
C GLN A 657 23.22 -11.30 -27.91
N THR A 658 24.49 -11.65 -27.75
CA THR A 658 24.97 -12.97 -28.17
C THR A 658 25.14 -13.87 -26.95
N ALA A 659 24.63 -15.09 -27.04
CA ALA A 659 24.95 -16.17 -26.12
C ALA A 659 25.91 -17.14 -26.83
N THR A 660 26.98 -17.51 -26.19
CA THR A 660 27.98 -18.45 -26.74
C THR A 660 27.83 -19.78 -26.04
N GLY A 661 27.51 -20.81 -26.79
CA GLY A 661 27.30 -22.15 -26.22
C GLY A 661 26.21 -22.21 -25.17
N GLY A 662 25.16 -21.41 -25.34
CA GLY A 662 24.06 -21.35 -24.38
C GLY A 662 24.39 -20.53 -23.11
N THR A 663 25.48 -19.79 -23.12
CA THR A 663 25.92 -18.94 -22.02
C THR A 663 25.84 -17.47 -22.40
N TRP A 664 25.25 -16.66 -21.54
CA TRP A 664 25.22 -15.19 -21.67
C TRP A 664 25.84 -14.57 -20.43
N THR A 665 26.59 -13.49 -20.61
CA THR A 665 27.24 -12.76 -19.51
C THR A 665 27.11 -11.27 -19.73
N VAL A 666 26.82 -10.55 -18.62
CA VAL A 666 26.81 -9.09 -18.60
C VAL A 666 27.53 -8.58 -17.35
N ARG A 667 28.17 -7.42 -17.49
CA ARG A 667 28.71 -6.66 -16.36
C ARG A 667 28.01 -5.31 -16.28
N TYR A 668 27.65 -4.91 -15.06
CA TYR A 668 26.98 -3.62 -14.85
C TYR A 668 27.12 -3.18 -13.39
N PRO A 669 27.04 -1.89 -13.11
CA PRO A 669 27.03 -1.37 -11.74
C PRO A 669 25.64 -1.60 -11.13
N GLN A 670 25.59 -2.27 -9.99
CA GLN A 670 24.39 -2.45 -9.18
C GLN A 670 24.47 -1.47 -8.00
N ASN A 671 23.69 -0.41 -8.06
CA ASN A 671 23.65 0.61 -7.03
C ASN A 671 23.13 0.05 -5.69
N VAL A 672 23.61 0.62 -4.58
CA VAL A 672 22.99 0.37 -3.26
C VAL A 672 21.52 0.79 -3.35
N TYR A 673 20.65 -0.02 -2.79
CA TYR A 673 19.19 0.05 -2.91
C TYR A 673 18.65 -0.16 -4.34
N GLY A 674 19.51 -0.50 -5.29
CA GLY A 674 19.07 -0.81 -6.65
C GLY A 674 18.44 -2.19 -6.77
N VAL A 675 17.46 -2.29 -7.68
CA VAL A 675 16.86 -3.53 -8.13
C VAL A 675 16.96 -3.59 -9.64
N SER A 676 17.48 -4.71 -10.16
CA SER A 676 17.58 -5.02 -11.58
C SER A 676 16.83 -6.31 -11.89
N LEU A 677 16.03 -6.31 -12.95
CA LEU A 677 15.48 -7.54 -13.49
C LEU A 677 15.93 -7.70 -14.94
N PHE A 678 16.66 -8.76 -15.20
CA PHE A 678 17.00 -9.18 -16.56
C PHE A 678 15.98 -10.20 -17.04
N VAL A 679 15.41 -9.97 -18.22
CA VAL A 679 14.53 -10.90 -18.91
C VAL A 679 15.19 -11.29 -20.22
N LEU A 680 15.52 -12.56 -20.34
CA LEU A 680 16.13 -13.14 -21.54
C LEU A 680 15.07 -13.91 -22.30
N SER A 681 15.00 -13.70 -23.62
CA SER A 681 14.05 -14.38 -24.51
C SER A 681 14.65 -14.60 -25.90
N PRO A 682 14.06 -15.44 -26.74
CA PRO A 682 14.50 -15.66 -28.13
C PRO A 682 14.62 -14.40 -28.95
#